data_0e39aba87ae7b509ad94d237e1ae015e
#
_entry.id   0e39aba87ae7b509ad94d237e1ae015e
#
_cell.length_a   1.000
_cell.length_b   1.000
_cell.length_c   1.000
_cell.angle_alpha   90.00
_cell.angle_beta   90.00
_cell.angle_gamma   90.00
#
_symmetry.space_group_name_H-M   'P 1'
#
loop_
_entity.id
_entity.type
_entity.pdbx_description
1 polymer ?
#
loop_
_entity_poly.entity_id
_entity_poly.type
_entity_poly.pdbx_seq_one_letter_code
_entity_poly.pdbx_strand_id
1 'polypeptide(L)'
;MAIGLASTDHFVLVTILICILVHDCSAGYDVESTDTSGKQMSAQLKLAGGTTEFGPDVKSLSLTASLETDSRLRVRITDADHQRWEVPQDAIPRPAAPGPEPKGVLLDSPGSASMPSHNTMSSPSSDLNFTIHTSPFRFTVSRRSTHDILFDTSANLVFKDRYLEVTSALPADRASLYGLGEQKKQTFRLQHNDSFTLWNEDVTWSDQLDLNLYGSHPFYMDVRSGGAAHGVLLLNSNGMDILYGGSRVTYKVIGGVLDFYFFAGPSPLAVVDQYTQLIGRPAPMPYWSFGFHQSRYGYKNVADLDGVVAGYAKAKIPLDAIWSDIAYMDNYQDFTLDPVNYPSKQLRPFVDRLHNNGQKYVITVHPAIKRQAAPHEDLFLKRNGANLVGEAWPGEVYFLDFMNPRSTEYWARKISEFRRTIPVDGLWCDINEPSNFKDWQPLNALDDPPYRINNSGFHLPINYRTVPASTVHYNKVTEYDAHNLFGLLQAQATHAGLLRDTKRRPFVLTRSTFVGSGRYAAHWTGNKDARWDELARSINTILNFGLFGIPMMGADICGFNGNTTQELCSRWIQLGAFYPFARAHAEKTTLRRELYVWESTARSARKALEMRYRLLPYIYTLMYEAHTTGAPIVRPLFFSYPHDNNTYGVDRQFMLGRAVLVSPVLEPGAKTVEAYFPAGRWFNLYNQSVALTMKAGKRVTLPAPADLANAYLAGGNILLLQQAGLTTSAARQGDFHLLVALAENGTASGELFLDDGDSPEMGGAGGNWTLVRFSCDRQESKGTITTRVSSHVGRNSYAPTRAQVIDKVVIMGLQSPPKSFTIYVNNVELKEARTMSRTSGVFSVSGMALAIGDKFEIKLVMSH
;
A
#
# COMPACT_ATOMS: atom_id res chain seq x y z
N MET A 1 25.69 -22.53 72.12
CA MET A 1 25.30 -23.94 72.03
C MET A 1 25.25 -24.30 70.53
N ALA A 2 26.09 -25.23 70.20
CA ALA A 2 26.30 -25.81 68.87
C ALA A 2 25.07 -26.67 68.46
N ILE A 3 24.86 -26.82 67.18
CA ILE A 3 24.30 -27.92 66.40
C ILE A 3 23.90 -27.26 65.04
N GLY A 4 24.36 -27.61 63.91
CA GLY A 4 25.14 -28.68 63.34
C GLY A 4 25.01 -28.57 61.86
N LEU A 5 26.12 -28.36 61.16
CA LEU A 5 26.24 -28.45 59.70
C LEU A 5 26.03 -29.91 59.24
N ALA A 6 25.03 -30.15 58.40
CA ALA A 6 25.02 -31.36 57.58
C ALA A 6 24.15 -31.13 56.29
N SER A 7 24.79 -31.46 55.18
CA SER A 7 24.23 -31.81 53.84
C SER A 7 23.65 -30.71 52.95
N THR A 8 24.52 -29.94 52.32
CA THR A 8 24.25 -29.20 51.08
C THR A 8 24.72 -29.96 49.82
N ASP A 9 25.37 -31.12 49.96
CA ASP A 9 26.00 -31.82 48.81
C ASP A 9 25.08 -32.77 48.03
N HIS A 10 23.90 -33.12 48.60
CA HIS A 10 22.94 -33.98 47.90
C HIS A 10 21.94 -33.24 47.01
N PHE A 11 21.74 -31.96 47.24
CA PHE A 11 20.83 -31.14 46.39
C PHE A 11 21.51 -30.71 45.08
N VAL A 12 22.81 -30.49 45.06
CA VAL A 12 23.55 -30.07 43.87
C VAL A 12 23.73 -31.25 42.90
N LEU A 13 23.87 -32.47 43.37
CA LEU A 13 24.01 -33.65 42.50
C LEU A 13 22.66 -34.06 41.83
N VAL A 14 21.54 -33.86 42.52
CA VAL A 14 20.21 -34.14 41.93
C VAL A 14 19.80 -33.06 40.93
N THR A 15 20.20 -31.80 41.15
CA THR A 15 19.92 -30.71 40.20
C THR A 15 20.81 -30.81 38.95
N ILE A 16 22.05 -31.27 39.07
CA ILE A 16 22.95 -31.54 37.93
C ILE A 16 22.54 -32.81 37.16
N LEU A 17 22.00 -33.83 37.84
CA LEU A 17 21.53 -35.06 37.17
C LEU A 17 20.17 -34.84 36.46
N ILE A 18 19.32 -33.92 36.93
CA ILE A 18 18.08 -33.53 36.24
C ILE A 18 18.40 -32.62 35.04
N CYS A 19 19.45 -31.80 35.10
CA CYS A 19 19.90 -31.02 33.95
C CYS A 19 20.61 -31.85 32.85
N ILE A 20 21.04 -33.08 33.12
CA ILE A 20 21.71 -33.97 32.14
C ILE A 20 20.70 -34.95 31.48
N LEU A 21 19.46 -35.05 31.97
CA LEU A 21 18.45 -35.98 31.43
C LEU A 21 17.27 -35.27 30.73
N VAL A 22 17.24 -33.93 30.68
CA VAL A 22 16.46 -33.20 29.70
C VAL A 22 17.37 -33.01 28.46
N HIS A 23 17.64 -34.07 27.74
CA HIS A 23 17.84 -33.96 26.31
C HIS A 23 16.52 -33.42 25.81
N ASP A 24 16.50 -32.14 25.49
CA ASP A 24 15.49 -31.55 24.67
C ASP A 24 15.27 -32.51 23.51
N CYS A 25 14.16 -33.26 23.51
CA CYS A 25 13.54 -33.72 22.28
C CYS A 25 13.05 -32.46 21.60
N SER A 26 13.97 -31.72 20.99
CA SER A 26 13.63 -30.53 20.22
C SER A 26 12.74 -30.99 19.08
N ALA A 27 11.50 -30.52 19.10
CA ALA A 27 10.60 -30.71 17.97
C ALA A 27 11.30 -30.28 16.68
N GLY A 28 11.21 -31.07 15.62
CA GLY A 28 11.86 -30.72 14.36
C GLY A 28 11.92 -31.89 13.38
N TYR A 29 12.55 -31.63 12.26
CA TYR A 29 12.67 -32.56 11.14
C TYR A 29 14.14 -32.77 10.79
N ASP A 30 14.42 -33.93 10.16
CA ASP A 30 15.63 -34.22 9.43
C ASP A 30 15.36 -34.38 7.95
N VAL A 31 16.33 -34.09 7.12
CA VAL A 31 16.24 -34.29 5.68
C VAL A 31 16.51 -35.77 5.36
N GLU A 32 15.54 -36.43 4.74
CA GLU A 32 15.65 -37.83 4.30
C GLU A 32 16.30 -37.95 2.91
N SER A 33 15.98 -37.02 2.01
CA SER A 33 16.56 -36.96 0.66
C SER A 33 16.57 -35.54 0.10
N THR A 34 17.52 -35.25 -0.78
CA THR A 34 17.55 -34.00 -1.58
C THR A 34 17.83 -34.34 -3.03
N ASP A 35 17.18 -33.58 -3.93
CA ASP A 35 17.52 -33.54 -5.35
C ASP A 35 17.69 -32.10 -5.79
N THR A 36 18.70 -31.83 -6.63
CA THR A 36 18.96 -30.47 -7.14
C THR A 36 19.12 -30.54 -8.64
N SER A 37 18.23 -29.88 -9.35
CA SER A 37 18.19 -29.78 -10.82
C SER A 37 18.12 -28.33 -11.28
N GLY A 38 19.25 -27.80 -11.74
CA GLY A 38 19.33 -26.45 -12.27
C GLY A 38 18.94 -25.36 -11.25
N LYS A 39 17.79 -24.69 -11.48
CA LYS A 39 17.25 -23.63 -10.61
C LYS A 39 16.24 -24.15 -9.57
N GLN A 40 16.14 -25.46 -9.38
CA GLN A 40 15.23 -26.10 -8.43
C GLN A 40 15.98 -27.04 -7.49
N MET A 41 15.51 -27.11 -6.25
CA MET A 41 15.89 -28.09 -5.24
C MET A 41 14.62 -28.63 -4.58
N SER A 42 14.54 -29.95 -4.46
CA SER A 42 13.49 -30.63 -3.67
C SER A 42 14.11 -31.37 -2.51
N ALA A 43 13.35 -31.54 -1.44
CA ALA A 43 13.74 -32.36 -0.30
C ALA A 43 12.55 -33.05 0.33
N GLN A 44 12.75 -34.26 0.85
CA GLN A 44 11.84 -34.95 1.76
C GLN A 44 12.34 -34.78 3.19
N LEU A 45 11.43 -34.37 4.07
CA LEU A 45 11.72 -34.13 5.48
C LEU A 45 10.95 -35.12 6.32
N LYS A 46 11.59 -35.73 7.30
CA LYS A 46 11.01 -36.68 8.23
C LYS A 46 11.05 -36.14 9.65
N LEU A 47 9.96 -36.30 10.37
CA LEU A 47 9.87 -35.90 11.77
C LEU A 47 10.93 -36.61 12.61
N ALA A 48 11.84 -35.88 13.24
CA ALA A 48 12.87 -36.38 14.14
C ALA A 48 12.42 -36.32 15.60
N GLY A 49 11.69 -35.31 16.01
CA GLY A 49 11.12 -35.15 17.33
C GLY A 49 9.86 -34.30 17.28
N GLY A 50 8.82 -34.69 18.01
CA GLY A 50 7.53 -34.07 18.00
C GLY A 50 7.12 -33.45 19.34
N THR A 51 6.07 -32.59 19.31
CA THR A 51 5.41 -32.05 20.49
C THR A 51 3.93 -32.44 20.48
N THR A 52 3.31 -32.49 21.64
CA THR A 52 1.86 -32.76 21.75
C THR A 52 1.03 -31.49 21.79
N GLU A 53 1.70 -30.32 21.93
CA GLU A 53 1.02 -29.03 21.96
C GLU A 53 0.41 -28.71 20.59
N PHE A 54 -0.79 -28.20 20.55
CA PHE A 54 -1.55 -27.84 19.32
C PHE A 54 -1.83 -28.98 18.34
N GLY A 55 -1.80 -30.25 18.79
CA GLY A 55 -2.12 -31.44 18.01
C GLY A 55 -0.89 -32.23 17.52
N PRO A 56 -1.11 -33.32 16.75
CA PRO A 56 -0.03 -34.18 16.26
C PRO A 56 0.78 -33.50 15.16
N ASP A 57 2.09 -33.77 15.14
CA ASP A 57 2.97 -33.34 14.05
C ASP A 57 2.73 -34.15 12.77
N VAL A 58 2.86 -33.52 11.61
CA VAL A 58 2.89 -34.17 10.30
C VAL A 58 4.22 -34.94 10.18
N LYS A 59 4.13 -36.22 9.83
CA LYS A 59 5.33 -37.10 9.87
C LYS A 59 6.31 -36.85 8.74
N SER A 60 5.79 -36.52 7.55
CA SER A 60 6.59 -36.34 6.34
C SER A 60 6.23 -35.04 5.65
N LEU A 61 7.22 -34.23 5.31
CA LEU A 61 7.04 -32.97 4.61
C LEU A 61 7.78 -32.99 3.27
N SER A 62 7.21 -32.31 2.28
CA SER A 62 7.86 -32.02 1.01
C SER A 62 8.28 -30.55 0.98
N LEU A 63 9.57 -30.31 0.69
CA LEU A 63 10.11 -28.97 0.45
C LEU A 63 10.47 -28.83 -1.02
N THR A 64 10.09 -27.71 -1.61
CA THR A 64 10.57 -27.29 -2.93
C THR A 64 11.10 -25.87 -2.86
N ALA A 65 12.30 -25.64 -3.37
CA ALA A 65 12.90 -24.33 -3.54
C ALA A 65 13.15 -24.09 -5.03
N SER A 66 12.78 -22.91 -5.55
CA SER A 66 12.97 -22.57 -6.97
C SER A 66 13.35 -21.11 -7.16
N LEU A 67 14.39 -20.86 -7.95
CA LEU A 67 14.74 -19.54 -8.46
C LEU A 67 13.85 -19.24 -9.67
N GLU A 68 12.67 -18.67 -9.39
CA GLU A 68 11.65 -18.39 -10.43
C GLU A 68 12.11 -17.30 -11.42
N THR A 69 12.84 -16.31 -10.92
CA THR A 69 13.51 -15.27 -11.71
C THR A 69 14.91 -15.02 -11.16
N ASP A 70 15.69 -14.17 -11.79
CA ASP A 70 17.03 -13.83 -11.32
C ASP A 70 17.01 -13.06 -9.98
N SER A 71 15.86 -12.57 -9.55
CA SER A 71 15.69 -11.80 -8.31
C SER A 71 14.61 -12.34 -7.38
N ARG A 72 13.98 -13.49 -7.71
CA ARG A 72 12.93 -14.11 -6.88
C ARG A 72 13.17 -15.58 -6.65
N LEU A 73 13.24 -15.94 -5.37
CA LEU A 73 13.31 -17.32 -4.88
C LEU A 73 11.97 -17.65 -4.21
N ARG A 74 11.40 -18.81 -4.51
CA ARG A 74 10.27 -19.40 -3.79
C ARG A 74 10.75 -20.61 -2.98
N VAL A 75 10.30 -20.72 -1.72
CA VAL A 75 10.53 -21.89 -0.85
C VAL A 75 9.18 -22.32 -0.30
N ARG A 76 8.73 -23.51 -0.68
CA ARG A 76 7.44 -24.07 -0.28
C ARG A 76 7.65 -25.34 0.54
N ILE A 77 7.01 -25.42 1.72
CA ILE A 77 6.98 -26.59 2.59
C ILE A 77 5.53 -27.00 2.82
N THR A 78 5.21 -28.26 2.58
CA THR A 78 3.85 -28.81 2.71
C THR A 78 3.88 -30.24 3.22
N ASP A 79 2.71 -30.77 3.63
CA ASP A 79 2.50 -32.19 3.91
C ASP A 79 2.82 -33.01 2.65
N ALA A 80 3.62 -34.06 2.78
CA ALA A 80 4.01 -34.92 1.67
C ALA A 80 2.90 -35.91 1.26
N ASP A 81 2.01 -36.24 2.18
CA ASP A 81 1.01 -37.31 2.03
C ASP A 81 -0.41 -36.75 1.76
N HIS A 82 -0.69 -35.51 2.19
CA HIS A 82 -2.01 -34.90 2.08
C HIS A 82 -1.98 -33.51 1.45
N GLN A 83 -2.95 -33.22 0.60
CA GLN A 83 -3.13 -31.89 0.04
C GLN A 83 -3.53 -30.91 1.15
N ARG A 84 -2.88 -29.77 1.16
CA ARG A 84 -3.18 -28.65 2.06
C ARG A 84 -3.71 -27.45 1.30
N TRP A 85 -4.35 -26.55 2.06
CA TRP A 85 -4.81 -25.30 1.50
C TRP A 85 -3.65 -24.43 1.04
N GLU A 86 -3.82 -23.81 -0.13
CA GLU A 86 -2.94 -22.78 -0.68
C GLU A 86 -3.79 -21.67 -1.28
N VAL A 87 -3.29 -20.43 -1.22
CA VAL A 87 -3.93 -19.29 -1.89
C VAL A 87 -4.15 -19.63 -3.37
N PRO A 88 -5.40 -19.52 -3.90
CA PRO A 88 -5.69 -19.89 -5.27
C PRO A 88 -4.90 -19.07 -6.30
N GLN A 89 -4.56 -19.69 -7.44
CA GLN A 89 -3.79 -19.03 -8.51
C GLN A 89 -4.62 -17.96 -9.27
N ASP A 90 -5.93 -18.07 -9.26
CA ASP A 90 -6.82 -17.04 -9.82
C ASP A 90 -6.90 -15.79 -8.93
N ALA A 91 -6.72 -15.93 -7.61
CA ALA A 91 -6.54 -14.81 -6.70
C ALA A 91 -5.15 -14.15 -6.89
N ILE A 92 -4.08 -14.95 -6.85
CA ILE A 92 -2.69 -14.50 -7.08
C ILE A 92 -2.05 -15.33 -8.18
N PRO A 93 -2.07 -14.88 -9.45
CA PRO A 93 -1.46 -15.59 -10.57
C PRO A 93 0.04 -15.80 -10.35
N ARG A 94 0.48 -17.04 -10.37
CA ARG A 94 1.86 -17.45 -10.19
C ARG A 94 2.14 -18.77 -10.90
N PRO A 95 3.41 -19.12 -11.18
CA PRO A 95 3.75 -20.45 -11.68
C PRO A 95 3.20 -21.53 -10.74
N ALA A 96 2.65 -22.61 -11.30
CA ALA A 96 2.27 -23.76 -10.49
C ALA A 96 3.50 -24.26 -9.72
N ALA A 97 3.32 -24.61 -8.43
CA ALA A 97 4.35 -25.35 -7.75
C ALA A 97 4.55 -26.67 -8.50
N PRO A 98 5.80 -27.14 -8.70
CA PRO A 98 6.03 -28.49 -9.18
C PRO A 98 5.23 -29.45 -8.28
N GLY A 99 4.40 -30.31 -8.89
CA GLY A 99 3.72 -31.34 -8.15
C GLY A 99 4.74 -32.24 -7.44
N PRO A 100 4.36 -32.99 -6.39
CA PRO A 100 5.22 -34.03 -5.86
C PRO A 100 5.55 -34.95 -7.05
N GLU A 101 6.84 -35.07 -7.37
CA GLU A 101 7.28 -36.05 -8.35
C GLU A 101 6.81 -37.44 -7.91
N PRO A 102 6.29 -38.27 -8.84
CA PRO A 102 5.93 -39.64 -8.47
C PRO A 102 7.16 -40.26 -7.84
N LYS A 103 6.99 -40.90 -6.65
CA LYS A 103 8.04 -41.59 -5.93
C LYS A 103 8.82 -42.44 -6.92
N GLY A 104 10.01 -41.95 -7.34
CA GLY A 104 10.88 -42.67 -8.23
C GLY A 104 11.17 -43.99 -7.55
N VAL A 105 11.01 -45.10 -8.27
CA VAL A 105 11.42 -46.42 -7.85
C VAL A 105 12.88 -46.27 -7.43
N LEU A 106 13.16 -46.42 -6.14
CA LEU A 106 14.50 -46.51 -5.60
C LEU A 106 15.18 -47.65 -6.33
N LEU A 107 16.02 -47.33 -7.29
CA LEU A 107 17.04 -48.27 -7.76
C LEU A 107 18.02 -48.41 -6.61
N ASP A 108 17.98 -49.55 -5.96
CA ASP A 108 18.95 -49.96 -4.95
C ASP A 108 20.37 -49.77 -5.49
N SER A 109 21.01 -48.69 -5.07
CA SER A 109 22.45 -48.49 -5.21
C SER A 109 23.09 -48.86 -3.90
N PRO A 110 23.90 -49.91 -3.82
CA PRO A 110 24.61 -50.26 -2.59
C PRO A 110 25.79 -49.31 -2.41
N GLY A 111 25.63 -48.37 -1.50
CA GLY A 111 26.73 -47.51 -1.10
C GLY A 111 26.23 -46.40 -0.20
N SER A 112 26.21 -46.57 1.13
CA SER A 112 25.84 -45.53 2.10
C SER A 112 26.91 -44.45 2.12
N ALA A 113 26.89 -43.54 1.16
CA ALA A 113 27.52 -42.25 1.36
C ALA A 113 26.60 -41.46 2.30
N SER A 114 27.13 -41.06 3.47
CA SER A 114 26.41 -40.15 4.38
C SER A 114 25.99 -38.90 3.62
N MET A 115 24.73 -38.48 3.78
CA MET A 115 24.27 -37.21 3.18
C MET A 115 25.21 -36.07 3.60
N PRO A 116 25.54 -35.16 2.70
CA PRO A 116 26.33 -33.98 3.06
C PRO A 116 25.58 -33.16 4.14
N SER A 117 26.29 -32.56 5.06
CA SER A 117 25.70 -31.77 6.15
C SER A 117 24.86 -30.57 5.65
N HIS A 118 25.07 -30.12 4.42
CA HIS A 118 24.31 -29.07 3.74
C HIS A 118 24.38 -29.23 2.22
N ASN A 119 23.37 -28.72 1.54
CA ASN A 119 23.30 -28.64 0.08
C ASN A 119 22.87 -27.24 -0.34
N THR A 120 23.52 -26.67 -1.36
CA THR A 120 23.25 -25.28 -1.80
C THR A 120 22.85 -25.23 -3.26
N MET A 121 21.69 -24.59 -3.53
CA MET A 121 21.23 -24.20 -4.86
C MET A 121 21.65 -22.76 -5.13
N SER A 122 22.31 -22.52 -6.25
CA SER A 122 22.73 -21.21 -6.71
C SER A 122 22.64 -21.09 -8.22
N SER A 123 22.56 -19.87 -8.75
CA SER A 123 22.59 -19.61 -10.19
C SER A 123 23.46 -18.38 -10.46
N PRO A 124 24.29 -18.40 -11.52
CA PRO A 124 25.09 -17.23 -11.89
C PRO A 124 24.25 -15.98 -12.21
N SER A 125 23.02 -16.18 -12.69
CA SER A 125 22.09 -15.09 -13.02
C SER A 125 21.35 -14.52 -11.79
N SER A 126 21.37 -15.20 -10.63
CA SER A 126 20.67 -14.77 -9.42
C SER A 126 21.64 -14.30 -8.34
N ASP A 127 21.23 -13.25 -7.60
CA ASP A 127 21.94 -12.85 -6.36
C ASP A 127 21.43 -13.59 -5.11
N LEU A 128 20.51 -14.54 -5.25
CA LEU A 128 20.01 -15.38 -4.15
C LEU A 128 20.60 -16.79 -4.21
N ASN A 129 21.10 -17.25 -3.05
CA ASN A 129 21.43 -18.64 -2.79
C ASN A 129 20.43 -19.23 -1.79
N PHE A 130 20.09 -20.50 -2.00
CA PHE A 130 19.31 -21.29 -1.05
C PHE A 130 20.17 -22.44 -0.55
N THR A 131 20.30 -22.59 0.76
CA THR A 131 21.04 -23.68 1.38
C THR A 131 20.14 -24.42 2.35
N ILE A 132 20.06 -25.76 2.21
CA ILE A 132 19.43 -26.66 3.16
C ILE A 132 20.48 -27.32 4.03
N HIS A 133 20.23 -27.41 5.35
CA HIS A 133 21.01 -28.16 6.32
C HIS A 133 20.24 -29.42 6.71
N THR A 134 20.92 -30.55 6.86
CA THR A 134 20.25 -31.84 6.82
C THR A 134 19.79 -32.37 8.17
N SER A 135 20.57 -32.15 9.25
CA SER A 135 20.20 -32.64 10.60
C SER A 135 20.77 -31.71 11.69
N PRO A 136 19.93 -31.04 12.48
CA PRO A 136 18.49 -30.87 12.26
C PRO A 136 18.23 -30.07 11.01
N PHE A 137 17.05 -30.29 10.40
CA PHE A 137 16.62 -29.53 9.23
C PHE A 137 16.55 -28.03 9.55
N ARG A 138 17.18 -27.24 8.70
CA ARG A 138 17.02 -25.78 8.60
C ARG A 138 17.37 -25.33 7.19
N PHE A 139 16.94 -24.14 6.81
CA PHE A 139 17.38 -23.54 5.56
C PHE A 139 17.83 -22.10 5.75
N THR A 140 18.70 -21.67 4.87
CA THR A 140 19.14 -20.29 4.80
C THR A 140 18.95 -19.74 3.38
N VAL A 141 18.58 -18.47 3.31
CA VAL A 141 18.62 -17.67 2.08
C VAL A 141 19.70 -16.61 2.27
N SER A 142 20.63 -16.52 1.35
CA SER A 142 21.72 -15.57 1.41
C SER A 142 21.90 -14.80 0.10
N ARG A 143 22.49 -13.64 0.19
CA ARG A 143 22.91 -12.85 -0.96
C ARG A 143 24.24 -13.37 -1.49
N ARG A 144 24.29 -13.76 -2.76
CA ARG A 144 25.50 -14.32 -3.37
C ARG A 144 26.65 -13.31 -3.45
N SER A 145 26.34 -12.04 -3.76
CA SER A 145 27.35 -10.99 -3.96
C SER A 145 28.05 -10.55 -2.67
N THR A 146 27.36 -10.60 -1.51
CA THR A 146 27.88 -10.09 -0.23
C THR A 146 27.97 -11.15 0.84
N HIS A 147 27.42 -12.35 0.60
CA HIS A 147 27.25 -13.43 1.59
C HIS A 147 26.36 -13.06 2.80
N ASP A 148 25.64 -11.93 2.74
CA ASP A 148 24.69 -11.57 3.79
C ASP A 148 23.57 -12.60 3.90
N ILE A 149 23.30 -13.05 5.12
CA ILE A 149 22.15 -13.92 5.42
C ILE A 149 20.90 -13.05 5.42
N LEU A 150 19.94 -13.40 4.58
CA LEU A 150 18.67 -12.71 4.43
C LEU A 150 17.57 -13.38 5.25
N PHE A 151 17.63 -14.70 5.40
CA PHE A 151 16.69 -15.51 6.16
C PHE A 151 17.40 -16.76 6.67
N ASP A 152 17.22 -17.11 7.94
CA ASP A 152 17.86 -18.28 8.57
C ASP A 152 16.90 -18.94 9.56
N THR A 153 16.41 -20.12 9.23
CA THR A 153 15.51 -20.88 10.12
C THR A 153 16.29 -21.56 11.23
N SER A 154 16.86 -20.78 12.13
CA SER A 154 17.75 -21.25 13.21
C SER A 154 17.04 -21.96 14.35
N ALA A 155 15.71 -21.92 14.41
CA ALA A 155 14.91 -22.65 15.38
C ALA A 155 14.16 -23.80 14.69
N ASN A 156 13.65 -24.74 15.51
CA ASN A 156 12.97 -25.92 15.02
C ASN A 156 11.68 -25.55 14.26
N LEU A 157 11.48 -26.18 13.10
CA LEU A 157 10.23 -26.14 12.37
C LEU A 157 9.16 -26.98 13.10
N VAL A 158 8.00 -26.38 13.38
CA VAL A 158 6.80 -27.11 13.82
C VAL A 158 5.80 -27.13 12.68
N PHE A 159 5.29 -28.30 12.31
CA PHE A 159 4.32 -28.46 11.23
C PHE A 159 3.22 -29.47 11.60
N LYS A 160 2.03 -28.92 11.89
CA LYS A 160 0.85 -29.70 12.32
C LYS A 160 -0.31 -29.41 11.40
N ASP A 161 -1.44 -30.10 11.61
CA ASP A 161 -2.65 -29.84 10.82
C ASP A 161 -3.10 -28.37 10.88
N ARG A 162 -3.19 -27.81 12.08
CA ARG A 162 -3.66 -26.44 12.33
C ARG A 162 -2.69 -25.60 13.14
N TYR A 163 -1.42 -25.85 13.02
CA TYR A 163 -0.39 -25.02 13.60
C TYR A 163 0.94 -25.21 12.88
N LEU A 164 1.44 -24.12 12.31
CA LEU A 164 2.76 -24.07 11.69
C LEU A 164 3.58 -23.01 12.42
N GLU A 165 4.83 -23.34 12.79
CA GLU A 165 5.74 -22.36 13.37
C GLU A 165 7.11 -22.42 12.70
N VAL A 166 7.60 -21.24 12.31
CA VAL A 166 8.96 -21.08 11.77
C VAL A 166 9.54 -19.77 12.26
N THR A 167 10.80 -19.80 12.67
CA THR A 167 11.54 -18.63 13.15
C THR A 167 12.76 -18.38 12.28
N SER A 168 12.93 -17.16 11.81
CA SER A 168 14.15 -16.71 11.14
C SER A 168 14.97 -15.80 12.04
N ALA A 169 16.27 -16.09 12.16
CA ALA A 169 17.22 -15.20 12.79
C ALA A 169 17.47 -13.95 11.91
N LEU A 170 17.80 -12.83 12.55
CA LEU A 170 18.10 -11.55 11.93
C LEU A 170 19.35 -10.93 12.56
N PRO A 171 20.18 -10.19 11.79
CA PRO A 171 21.25 -9.37 12.35
C PRO A 171 20.67 -8.10 13.00
N ALA A 172 20.41 -8.16 14.31
CA ALA A 172 19.70 -7.12 15.07
C ALA A 172 20.34 -5.72 14.99
N ASP A 173 21.65 -5.65 14.82
CA ASP A 173 22.42 -4.40 14.71
C ASP A 173 22.32 -3.71 13.34
N ARG A 174 21.88 -4.43 12.29
CA ARG A 174 21.85 -3.95 10.90
C ARG A 174 20.48 -3.97 10.26
N ALA A 175 19.57 -4.81 10.72
CA ALA A 175 18.24 -4.96 10.14
C ALA A 175 17.31 -3.79 10.51
N SER A 176 16.50 -3.35 9.56
CA SER A 176 15.41 -2.41 9.76
C SER A 176 14.19 -2.90 8.99
N LEU A 177 13.19 -3.41 9.72
CA LEU A 177 12.01 -4.03 9.15
C LEU A 177 10.87 -3.03 9.00
N TYR A 178 10.16 -3.14 7.87
CA TYR A 178 8.96 -2.37 7.54
C TYR A 178 7.94 -3.30 6.90
N GLY A 179 6.66 -2.99 7.07
CA GLY A 179 5.58 -3.81 6.53
C GLY A 179 4.87 -4.57 7.63
N LEU A 180 4.37 -5.75 7.32
CA LEU A 180 3.47 -6.55 8.15
C LEU A 180 2.24 -5.76 8.60
N GLY A 181 1.07 -6.13 8.15
CA GLY A 181 -0.15 -5.43 8.48
C GLY A 181 -1.39 -6.07 7.79
N GLU A 182 -2.54 -5.50 7.96
CA GLU A 182 -2.80 -4.14 8.42
C GLU A 182 -2.89 -4.09 9.95
N GLN A 183 -2.17 -3.17 10.54
CA GLN A 183 -2.24 -2.95 11.99
C GLN A 183 -2.04 -1.47 12.35
N LYS A 184 -2.57 -1.09 13.50
CA LYS A 184 -2.42 0.24 14.07
C LYS A 184 -1.14 0.32 14.91
N LYS A 185 -0.05 0.80 14.31
CA LYS A 185 1.25 0.94 14.96
C LYS A 185 1.64 2.39 15.21
N GLN A 186 2.42 2.62 16.26
CA GLN A 186 2.91 3.95 16.61
C GLN A 186 4.00 4.43 15.64
N THR A 187 4.83 3.52 15.12
CA THR A 187 5.96 3.83 14.24
C THR A 187 5.87 3.05 12.93
N PHE A 188 6.50 3.58 11.88
CA PHE A 188 6.60 2.90 10.58
C PHE A 188 7.66 1.80 10.59
N ARG A 189 8.85 2.08 11.16
CA ARG A 189 9.87 1.05 11.40
C ARG A 189 9.43 0.16 12.55
N LEU A 190 9.43 -1.15 12.35
CA LEU A 190 9.07 -2.13 13.35
C LEU A 190 9.97 -2.00 14.58
N GLN A 191 9.38 -2.11 15.77
CA GLN A 191 10.07 -2.05 17.05
C GLN A 191 10.27 -3.47 17.61
N HIS A 192 11.32 -3.64 18.44
CA HIS A 192 11.55 -4.89 19.12
C HIS A 192 10.34 -5.25 20.02
N ASN A 193 9.93 -6.51 19.96
CA ASN A 193 8.75 -7.08 20.62
C ASN A 193 7.40 -6.66 19.98
N ASP A 194 7.41 -6.10 18.76
CA ASP A 194 6.19 -5.96 17.99
C ASP A 194 5.56 -7.31 17.67
N SER A 195 4.24 -7.37 17.78
CA SER A 195 3.40 -8.50 17.39
C SER A 195 2.39 -8.06 16.35
N PHE A 196 2.14 -8.94 15.37
CA PHE A 196 1.23 -8.68 14.26
C PHE A 196 0.29 -9.87 14.11
N THR A 197 -0.99 -9.67 14.35
CA THR A 197 -2.03 -10.66 14.04
C THR A 197 -2.61 -10.34 12.68
N LEU A 198 -2.62 -11.32 11.79
CA LEU A 198 -3.18 -11.20 10.44
C LEU A 198 -4.45 -12.05 10.33
N TRP A 199 -5.56 -11.41 10.61
CA TRP A 199 -6.93 -11.90 10.48
C TRP A 199 -7.80 -10.68 10.27
N ASN A 200 -8.43 -10.57 9.11
CA ASN A 200 -9.19 -9.38 8.72
C ASN A 200 -10.37 -9.19 9.65
N GLU A 201 -10.52 -8.02 10.25
CA GLU A 201 -11.55 -7.74 11.25
C GLU A 201 -12.10 -6.33 11.15
N ASP A 202 -13.41 -6.19 11.39
CA ASP A 202 -14.08 -4.89 11.57
C ASP A 202 -13.84 -4.37 12.99
N VAL A 203 -12.77 -3.58 13.16
CA VAL A 203 -12.41 -3.03 14.46
C VAL A 203 -13.11 -1.70 14.68
N THR A 204 -13.91 -1.63 15.73
CA THR A 204 -14.61 -0.41 16.16
C THR A 204 -13.87 0.38 17.25
N TRP A 205 -12.85 -0.21 17.87
CA TRP A 205 -12.06 0.43 18.93
C TRP A 205 -10.88 1.17 18.32
N SER A 206 -10.94 2.47 18.30
CA SER A 206 -9.88 3.26 17.67
C SER A 206 -8.72 3.61 18.61
N ASP A 207 -8.88 3.44 19.92
CA ASP A 207 -7.90 3.91 20.92
C ASP A 207 -6.70 2.99 21.12
N GLN A 208 -6.85 1.70 20.83
CA GLN A 208 -5.81 0.72 21.08
C GLN A 208 -4.81 0.60 19.93
N LEU A 209 -3.53 0.42 20.27
CA LEU A 209 -2.48 0.02 19.35
C LEU A 209 -2.44 -1.52 19.24
N ASP A 210 -1.72 -1.99 18.22
CA ASP A 210 -1.41 -3.40 18.04
C ASP A 210 -2.62 -4.30 17.76
N LEU A 211 -3.74 -3.71 17.33
CA LEU A 211 -4.90 -4.45 16.84
C LEU A 211 -4.72 -4.84 15.38
N ASN A 212 -5.14 -6.07 15.03
CA ASN A 212 -5.40 -6.43 13.63
C ASN A 212 -6.56 -5.59 13.10
N LEU A 213 -6.44 -5.17 11.86
CA LEU A 213 -7.42 -4.32 11.17
C LEU A 213 -8.02 -5.08 9.97
N TYR A 214 -8.39 -4.36 8.95
CA TYR A 214 -9.19 -4.82 7.83
C TYR A 214 -8.41 -5.65 6.79
N GLY A 215 -7.07 -5.64 6.83
CA GLY A 215 -6.22 -6.24 5.80
C GLY A 215 -5.14 -7.18 6.33
N SER A 216 -4.74 -8.15 5.49
CA SER A 216 -3.68 -9.13 5.82
C SER A 216 -2.59 -9.14 4.76
N HIS A 217 -1.41 -8.64 5.14
CA HIS A 217 -0.23 -8.52 4.28
C HIS A 217 1.01 -9.09 4.99
N PRO A 218 1.28 -10.40 4.89
CA PRO A 218 2.44 -11.05 5.52
C PRO A 218 3.72 -10.82 4.70
N PHE A 219 3.98 -9.57 4.38
CA PHE A 219 5.16 -9.09 3.65
C PHE A 219 5.94 -8.10 4.50
N TYR A 220 7.24 -8.28 4.57
CA TYR A 220 8.14 -7.25 5.10
C TYR A 220 9.29 -6.95 4.15
N MET A 221 9.78 -5.73 4.24
CA MET A 221 11.03 -5.26 3.65
C MET A 221 12.05 -5.10 4.77
N ASP A 222 13.24 -5.67 4.60
CA ASP A 222 14.38 -5.42 5.47
C ASP A 222 15.37 -4.50 4.74
N VAL A 223 15.61 -3.32 5.32
CA VAL A 223 16.63 -2.37 4.85
C VAL A 223 17.83 -2.45 5.77
N ARG A 224 18.92 -2.95 5.23
CA ARG A 224 20.17 -3.11 5.96
C ARG A 224 20.94 -1.80 6.07
N SER A 225 21.71 -1.63 7.13
CA SER A 225 22.62 -0.50 7.28
C SER A 225 23.51 -0.37 6.04
N GLY A 226 23.53 0.83 5.42
CA GLY A 226 24.19 1.05 4.14
C GLY A 226 23.29 0.95 2.91
N GLY A 227 21.97 0.69 3.08
CA GLY A 227 20.93 0.88 2.05
C GLY A 227 20.56 -0.35 1.24
N ALA A 228 21.23 -1.49 1.42
CA ALA A 228 20.80 -2.72 0.76
C ALA A 228 19.47 -3.21 1.34
N ALA A 229 18.54 -3.59 0.47
CA ALA A 229 17.22 -4.05 0.88
C ALA A 229 16.87 -5.40 0.26
N HIS A 230 16.02 -6.17 0.94
CA HIS A 230 15.37 -7.36 0.42
C HIS A 230 13.94 -7.47 0.97
N GLY A 231 13.11 -8.28 0.33
CA GLY A 231 11.74 -8.52 0.77
C GLY A 231 11.48 -9.98 1.09
N VAL A 232 10.59 -10.24 2.03
CA VAL A 232 10.10 -11.58 2.39
C VAL A 232 8.59 -11.57 2.45
N LEU A 233 7.93 -12.47 1.73
CA LEU A 233 6.50 -12.71 1.75
C LEU A 233 6.24 -14.16 2.18
N LEU A 234 5.36 -14.38 3.15
CA LEU A 234 4.71 -15.67 3.39
C LEU A 234 3.33 -15.65 2.72
N LEU A 235 3.18 -16.29 1.56
CA LEU A 235 1.90 -16.34 0.85
C LEU A 235 0.98 -17.41 1.47
N ASN A 236 0.23 -17.01 2.48
CA ASN A 236 -0.72 -17.83 3.21
C ASN A 236 -1.90 -16.97 3.65
N SER A 237 -3.13 -17.45 3.50
CA SER A 237 -4.39 -16.74 3.82
C SER A 237 -5.02 -17.15 5.14
N ASN A 238 -4.48 -18.14 5.83
CA ASN A 238 -4.96 -18.51 7.16
C ASN A 238 -4.56 -17.43 8.19
N GLY A 239 -5.26 -17.40 9.31
CA GLY A 239 -4.90 -16.52 10.42
C GLY A 239 -3.48 -16.80 10.93
N MET A 240 -2.77 -15.78 11.37
CA MET A 240 -1.43 -15.93 11.88
C MET A 240 -1.02 -14.81 12.85
N ASP A 241 -0.10 -15.14 13.76
CA ASP A 241 0.67 -14.16 14.52
C ASP A 241 2.10 -14.12 14.00
N ILE A 242 2.65 -12.93 13.80
CA ILE A 242 4.05 -12.71 13.45
C ILE A 242 4.69 -11.89 14.55
N LEU A 243 5.74 -12.44 15.18
CA LEU A 243 6.42 -11.85 16.32
C LEU A 243 7.80 -11.34 15.89
N TYR A 244 8.07 -10.04 16.09
CA TYR A 244 9.38 -9.47 15.84
C TYR A 244 10.15 -9.22 17.13
N GLY A 245 11.10 -10.08 17.44
CA GLY A 245 11.93 -10.02 18.66
C GLY A 245 13.23 -9.21 18.50
N GLY A 246 13.40 -8.42 17.44
CA GLY A 246 14.62 -7.67 17.15
C GLY A 246 15.72 -8.51 16.47
N SER A 247 16.10 -9.65 17.04
CA SER A 247 17.06 -10.60 16.45
C SER A 247 16.41 -11.76 15.70
N ARG A 248 15.08 -11.81 15.64
CA ARG A 248 14.31 -12.87 14.99
C ARG A 248 12.92 -12.43 14.60
N VAL A 249 12.36 -13.08 13.58
CA VAL A 249 10.93 -13.04 13.21
C VAL A 249 10.38 -14.45 13.34
N THR A 250 9.30 -14.62 14.10
CA THR A 250 8.60 -15.91 14.27
C THR A 250 7.22 -15.81 13.67
N TYR A 251 6.87 -16.76 12.80
CA TYR A 251 5.55 -16.93 12.23
C TYR A 251 4.83 -18.08 12.94
N LYS A 252 3.60 -17.84 13.39
CA LYS A 252 2.69 -18.82 13.99
C LYS A 252 1.40 -18.79 13.21
N VAL A 253 1.17 -19.81 12.39
CA VAL A 253 0.08 -19.86 11.41
C VAL A 253 -0.89 -20.96 11.75
N ILE A 254 -2.20 -20.72 11.69
CA ILE A 254 -3.22 -21.72 12.08
C ILE A 254 -3.56 -22.71 10.98
N GLY A 255 -2.93 -22.70 9.80
CA GLY A 255 -3.19 -23.66 8.72
C GLY A 255 -2.43 -23.42 7.44
N GLY A 256 -2.82 -24.09 6.38
CA GLY A 256 -2.24 -23.95 5.05
C GLY A 256 -0.83 -24.55 4.92
N VAL A 257 0.01 -23.88 4.15
CA VAL A 257 1.41 -24.25 3.85
C VAL A 257 2.35 -23.10 4.17
N LEU A 258 3.65 -23.39 4.28
CA LEU A 258 4.68 -22.35 4.31
C LEU A 258 5.16 -22.10 2.87
N ASP A 259 4.64 -21.04 2.23
CA ASP A 259 4.98 -20.65 0.85
C ASP A 259 5.69 -19.28 0.87
N PHE A 260 7.00 -19.32 1.09
CA PHE A 260 7.83 -18.13 1.18
C PHE A 260 8.33 -17.66 -0.18
N TYR A 261 8.30 -16.35 -0.39
CA TYR A 261 8.95 -15.68 -1.51
C TYR A 261 9.98 -14.68 -1.00
N PHE A 262 11.19 -14.74 -1.58
CA PHE A 262 12.29 -13.84 -1.29
C PHE A 262 12.59 -12.98 -2.50
N PHE A 263 12.70 -11.68 -2.29
CA PHE A 263 12.97 -10.67 -3.32
C PHE A 263 14.36 -10.07 -3.07
N ALA A 264 15.26 -10.22 -4.02
CA ALA A 264 16.67 -9.88 -3.84
C ALA A 264 16.93 -8.37 -3.62
N GLY A 265 16.10 -7.50 -4.13
CA GLY A 265 16.39 -6.07 -4.18
C GLY A 265 17.42 -5.76 -5.29
N PRO A 266 18.51 -5.01 -5.05
CA PRO A 266 19.12 -4.62 -3.76
C PRO A 266 18.62 -3.28 -3.17
N SER A 267 17.81 -2.51 -3.86
CA SER A 267 17.26 -1.24 -3.33
C SER A 267 15.81 -1.42 -2.88
N PRO A 268 15.27 -0.53 -2.01
CA PRO A 268 13.85 -0.53 -1.66
C PRO A 268 12.91 -0.48 -2.88
N LEU A 269 13.23 0.33 -3.90
CA LEU A 269 12.46 0.38 -5.15
C LEU A 269 12.52 -0.94 -5.93
N ALA A 270 13.67 -1.58 -5.99
CA ALA A 270 13.80 -2.89 -6.64
C ALA A 270 12.99 -3.98 -5.91
N VAL A 271 12.93 -3.93 -4.57
CA VAL A 271 12.11 -4.86 -3.79
C VAL A 271 10.63 -4.72 -4.13
N VAL A 272 10.08 -3.52 -4.16
CA VAL A 272 8.66 -3.32 -4.49
C VAL A 272 8.37 -3.63 -5.96
N ASP A 273 9.32 -3.41 -6.88
CA ASP A 273 9.21 -3.82 -8.27
C ASP A 273 9.09 -5.35 -8.37
N GLN A 274 10.02 -6.08 -7.76
CA GLN A 274 10.04 -7.55 -7.75
C GLN A 274 8.79 -8.14 -7.05
N TYR A 275 8.37 -7.55 -5.94
CA TYR A 275 7.17 -7.94 -5.19
C TYR A 275 5.91 -7.77 -6.05
N THR A 276 5.72 -6.60 -6.66
CA THR A 276 4.53 -6.32 -7.46
C THR A 276 4.54 -7.02 -8.82
N GLN A 277 5.68 -7.52 -9.30
CA GLN A 277 5.71 -8.47 -10.43
C GLN A 277 5.04 -9.80 -10.06
N LEU A 278 5.17 -10.26 -8.83
CA LEU A 278 4.51 -11.48 -8.36
C LEU A 278 3.02 -11.25 -8.10
N ILE A 279 2.71 -10.27 -7.24
CA ILE A 279 1.34 -10.08 -6.74
C ILE A 279 0.42 -9.33 -7.71
N GLY A 280 1.00 -8.81 -8.80
CA GLY A 280 0.35 -7.95 -9.79
C GLY A 280 0.56 -6.45 -9.52
N ARG A 281 0.77 -5.71 -10.60
CA ARG A 281 0.96 -4.26 -10.56
C ARG A 281 -0.31 -3.54 -10.06
N PRO A 282 -0.17 -2.41 -9.36
CA PRO A 282 -1.32 -1.59 -9.00
C PRO A 282 -2.18 -1.22 -10.20
N ALA A 283 -3.51 -1.30 -10.05
CA ALA A 283 -4.43 -0.87 -11.08
C ALA A 283 -4.25 0.61 -11.41
N PRO A 284 -4.34 0.99 -12.69
CA PRO A 284 -4.35 2.40 -13.04
C PRO A 284 -5.62 3.05 -12.50
N MET A 285 -5.48 4.17 -11.79
CA MET A 285 -6.62 4.90 -11.25
C MET A 285 -7.09 5.98 -12.24
N PRO A 286 -8.40 6.23 -12.35
CA PRO A 286 -8.90 7.31 -13.21
C PRO A 286 -8.40 8.66 -12.70
N TYR A 287 -8.10 9.58 -13.61
CA TYR A 287 -7.49 10.87 -13.27
C TYR A 287 -8.30 11.67 -12.24
N TRP A 288 -9.64 11.65 -12.35
CA TRP A 288 -10.51 12.35 -11.44
C TRP A 288 -10.38 11.90 -9.98
N SER A 289 -9.99 10.65 -9.75
CA SER A 289 -9.86 10.09 -8.40
C SER A 289 -8.70 10.71 -7.60
N PHE A 290 -7.78 11.40 -8.26
CA PHE A 290 -6.72 12.19 -7.61
C PHE A 290 -7.17 13.59 -7.20
N GLY A 291 -8.39 14.01 -7.54
CA GLY A 291 -9.00 15.22 -7.03
C GLY A 291 -9.37 15.13 -5.54
N PHE A 292 -10.14 16.06 -5.05
CA PHE A 292 -10.63 16.05 -3.67
C PHE A 292 -12.04 15.45 -3.61
N HIS A 293 -12.30 14.62 -2.63
CA HIS A 293 -13.53 13.90 -2.40
C HIS A 293 -14.18 14.33 -1.08
N GLN A 294 -15.51 14.46 -1.09
CA GLN A 294 -16.29 14.69 0.12
C GLN A 294 -17.30 13.58 0.35
N SER A 295 -17.33 13.05 1.54
CA SER A 295 -18.27 12.02 2.01
C SER A 295 -18.77 12.35 3.42
N ARG A 296 -19.89 11.75 3.79
CA ARG A 296 -20.40 11.69 5.17
C ARG A 296 -21.38 10.53 5.29
N TYR A 297 -21.23 9.74 6.34
CA TYR A 297 -22.32 8.88 6.78
C TYR A 297 -23.42 9.76 7.34
N GLY A 298 -24.59 9.78 6.67
CA GLY A 298 -25.76 10.54 7.11
C GLY A 298 -25.98 11.89 6.42
N TYR A 299 -25.59 12.02 5.15
CA TYR A 299 -26.25 12.99 4.26
C TYR A 299 -27.72 12.61 4.14
N LYS A 300 -28.60 13.54 4.48
CA LYS A 300 -30.01 13.23 4.74
C LYS A 300 -30.80 12.88 3.49
N ASN A 301 -30.53 13.58 2.37
CA ASN A 301 -31.27 13.46 1.11
C ASN A 301 -30.50 14.13 -0.03
N VAL A 302 -31.06 14.08 -1.24
CA VAL A 302 -30.47 14.69 -2.44
C VAL A 302 -30.24 16.20 -2.28
N ALA A 303 -31.16 16.92 -1.61
CA ALA A 303 -31.01 18.38 -1.39
C ALA A 303 -29.84 18.70 -0.44
N ASP A 304 -29.56 17.83 0.54
CA ASP A 304 -28.38 17.97 1.42
C ASP A 304 -27.09 17.78 0.63
N LEU A 305 -27.01 16.77 -0.27
CA LEU A 305 -25.88 16.60 -1.18
C LEU A 305 -25.66 17.82 -2.07
N ASP A 306 -26.74 18.34 -2.68
CA ASP A 306 -26.69 19.54 -3.53
C ASP A 306 -26.19 20.76 -2.76
N GLY A 307 -26.66 20.93 -1.51
CA GLY A 307 -26.21 21.98 -0.59
C GLY A 307 -24.72 21.89 -0.26
N VAL A 308 -24.17 20.68 -0.11
CA VAL A 308 -22.74 20.46 0.11
C VAL A 308 -21.93 20.86 -1.12
N VAL A 309 -22.31 20.42 -2.31
CA VAL A 309 -21.64 20.78 -3.57
C VAL A 309 -21.66 22.29 -3.80
N ALA A 310 -22.80 22.92 -3.57
CA ALA A 310 -22.95 24.38 -3.63
C ALA A 310 -22.07 25.11 -2.61
N GLY A 311 -21.95 24.56 -1.39
CA GLY A 311 -21.06 25.08 -0.33
C GLY A 311 -19.60 25.10 -0.74
N TYR A 312 -19.09 24.02 -1.33
CA TYR A 312 -17.73 23.95 -1.88
C TYR A 312 -17.52 24.97 -3.02
N ALA A 313 -18.45 25.03 -3.95
CA ALA A 313 -18.41 25.99 -5.06
C ALA A 313 -18.38 27.44 -4.56
N LYS A 314 -19.25 27.80 -3.61
CA LYS A 314 -19.32 29.14 -2.98
C LYS A 314 -18.02 29.48 -2.25
N ALA A 315 -17.44 28.51 -1.55
CA ALA A 315 -16.18 28.67 -0.81
C ALA A 315 -14.95 28.69 -1.75
N LYS A 316 -15.11 28.41 -3.03
CA LYS A 316 -14.02 28.22 -4.02
C LYS A 316 -12.99 27.18 -3.57
N ILE A 317 -13.46 26.09 -2.99
CA ILE A 317 -12.68 24.93 -2.62
C ILE A 317 -12.88 23.85 -3.68
N PRO A 318 -11.84 23.28 -4.29
CA PRO A 318 -11.96 22.21 -5.27
C PRO A 318 -12.75 21.00 -4.74
N LEU A 319 -13.60 20.40 -5.60
CA LEU A 319 -14.34 19.18 -5.30
C LEU A 319 -14.56 18.37 -6.57
N ASP A 320 -14.00 17.17 -6.65
CA ASP A 320 -14.20 16.26 -7.78
C ASP A 320 -15.29 15.23 -7.56
N ALA A 321 -15.44 14.71 -6.33
CA ALA A 321 -16.46 13.70 -6.10
C ALA A 321 -17.23 13.94 -4.80
N ILE A 322 -18.54 13.78 -4.87
CA ILE A 322 -19.43 13.68 -3.72
C ILE A 322 -19.85 12.22 -3.54
N TRP A 323 -19.91 11.74 -2.30
CA TRP A 323 -20.18 10.36 -1.97
C TRP A 323 -21.45 10.23 -1.15
N SER A 324 -22.18 9.13 -1.34
CA SER A 324 -23.23 8.68 -0.44
C SER A 324 -22.81 7.39 0.25
N ASP A 325 -22.87 7.42 1.57
CA ASP A 325 -22.80 6.26 2.45
C ASP A 325 -24.18 5.59 2.52
N ILE A 326 -24.38 4.56 3.29
CA ILE A 326 -25.58 3.67 3.33
C ILE A 326 -26.94 4.39 3.34
N ALA A 327 -26.99 5.66 3.71
CA ALA A 327 -28.24 6.43 3.79
C ALA A 327 -28.99 6.59 2.45
N TYR A 328 -28.37 6.33 1.30
CA TYR A 328 -29.04 6.39 0.01
C TYR A 328 -29.92 5.16 -0.27
N MET A 329 -29.69 4.07 0.45
CA MET A 329 -30.33 2.78 0.26
C MET A 329 -31.71 2.71 0.92
N ASP A 330 -32.65 1.97 0.32
CA ASP A 330 -33.90 1.60 0.96
C ASP A 330 -33.64 0.56 2.06
N ASN A 331 -33.82 0.96 3.33
CA ASN A 331 -33.57 0.12 4.49
C ASN A 331 -32.19 -0.58 4.44
N TYR A 332 -31.16 0.16 3.99
CA TYR A 332 -29.76 -0.29 3.87
C TYR A 332 -29.56 -1.51 2.95
N GLN A 333 -30.49 -1.77 2.01
CA GLN A 333 -30.34 -2.83 1.02
C GLN A 333 -29.50 -2.36 -0.15
N ASP A 334 -28.46 -3.10 -0.47
CA ASP A 334 -27.60 -2.79 -1.62
C ASP A 334 -28.36 -2.76 -2.94
N PHE A 335 -27.93 -1.88 -3.83
CA PHE A 335 -28.52 -1.65 -5.16
C PHE A 335 -29.98 -1.18 -5.15
N THR A 336 -30.43 -0.55 -4.05
CA THR A 336 -31.73 0.11 -3.92
C THR A 336 -31.58 1.60 -3.66
N LEU A 337 -32.69 2.36 -3.75
CA LEU A 337 -32.74 3.77 -3.40
C LEU A 337 -33.85 3.99 -2.37
N ASP A 338 -33.55 4.80 -1.35
CA ASP A 338 -34.59 5.31 -0.45
C ASP A 338 -35.62 6.12 -1.26
N PRO A 339 -36.88 5.68 -1.33
CA PRO A 339 -37.89 6.30 -2.19
C PRO A 339 -38.30 7.71 -1.75
N VAL A 340 -38.03 8.08 -0.49
CA VAL A 340 -38.38 9.37 0.10
C VAL A 340 -37.19 10.34 0.02
N ASN A 341 -36.04 9.91 0.48
CA ASN A 341 -34.86 10.76 0.64
C ASN A 341 -33.96 10.80 -0.61
N TYR A 342 -33.90 9.70 -1.35
CA TYR A 342 -33.06 9.56 -2.55
C TYR A 342 -33.86 9.03 -3.77
N PRO A 343 -35.07 9.59 -4.04
CA PRO A 343 -35.84 9.11 -5.19
C PRO A 343 -35.06 9.33 -6.49
N SER A 344 -35.08 8.32 -7.36
CA SER A 344 -34.34 8.37 -8.64
C SER A 344 -34.64 9.61 -9.49
N LYS A 345 -35.87 10.12 -9.43
CA LYS A 345 -36.33 11.36 -10.11
C LYS A 345 -35.59 12.62 -9.65
N GLN A 346 -35.01 12.61 -8.45
CA GLN A 346 -34.20 13.72 -7.93
C GLN A 346 -32.69 13.39 -8.00
N LEU A 347 -32.30 12.16 -7.65
CA LEU A 347 -30.89 11.77 -7.62
C LEU A 347 -30.28 11.73 -9.02
N ARG A 348 -31.01 11.20 -10.03
CA ARG A 348 -30.46 11.12 -11.38
C ARG A 348 -30.14 12.51 -11.98
N PRO A 349 -31.05 13.52 -11.95
CA PRO A 349 -30.69 14.86 -12.41
C PRO A 349 -29.58 15.54 -11.61
N PHE A 350 -29.45 15.23 -10.30
CA PHE A 350 -28.34 15.70 -9.50
C PHE A 350 -26.99 15.13 -10.00
N VAL A 351 -26.92 13.82 -10.24
CA VAL A 351 -25.72 13.17 -10.78
C VAL A 351 -25.41 13.69 -12.20
N ASP A 352 -26.40 13.87 -13.04
CA ASP A 352 -26.21 14.44 -14.38
C ASP A 352 -25.64 15.89 -14.32
N ARG A 353 -26.05 16.71 -13.33
CA ARG A 353 -25.43 18.04 -13.09
C ARG A 353 -23.98 17.92 -12.61
N LEU A 354 -23.66 16.97 -11.73
CA LEU A 354 -22.27 16.70 -11.33
C LEU A 354 -21.39 16.40 -12.54
N HIS A 355 -21.85 15.51 -13.42
CA HIS A 355 -21.12 15.14 -14.64
C HIS A 355 -20.91 16.33 -15.56
N ASN A 356 -21.93 17.18 -15.75
CA ASN A 356 -21.81 18.40 -16.55
C ASN A 356 -20.81 19.41 -15.97
N ASN A 357 -20.62 19.40 -14.65
CA ASN A 357 -19.61 20.21 -13.96
C ASN A 357 -18.23 19.56 -13.92
N GLY A 358 -18.04 18.38 -14.53
CA GLY A 358 -16.80 17.60 -14.46
C GLY A 358 -16.58 16.91 -13.13
N GLN A 359 -17.64 16.75 -12.32
CA GLN A 359 -17.64 16.10 -11.01
C GLN A 359 -18.17 14.67 -11.09
N LYS A 360 -18.03 13.89 -10.02
CA LYS A 360 -18.28 12.46 -9.94
C LYS A 360 -19.16 12.11 -8.74
N TYR A 361 -19.84 10.95 -8.84
CA TYR A 361 -20.68 10.41 -7.78
C TYR A 361 -20.27 8.98 -7.44
N VAL A 362 -20.00 8.71 -6.15
CA VAL A 362 -19.57 7.42 -5.63
C VAL A 362 -20.51 6.96 -4.53
N ILE A 363 -20.79 5.68 -4.46
CA ILE A 363 -21.64 5.05 -3.44
C ILE A 363 -20.95 3.88 -2.76
N THR A 364 -21.36 3.60 -1.51
CA THR A 364 -20.94 2.38 -0.81
C THR A 364 -21.79 1.17 -1.21
N VAL A 365 -21.21 -0.01 -1.14
CA VAL A 365 -21.87 -1.32 -1.31
C VAL A 365 -21.27 -2.34 -0.35
N HIS A 366 -22.06 -3.34 0.06
CA HIS A 366 -21.66 -4.37 1.02
C HIS A 366 -21.73 -5.78 0.41
N PRO A 367 -21.03 -6.78 0.98
CA PRO A 367 -21.03 -8.15 0.45
C PRO A 367 -22.28 -8.95 0.81
N ALA A 368 -23.21 -8.38 1.58
CA ALA A 368 -24.32 -9.08 2.21
C ALA A 368 -25.66 -8.64 1.65
N ILE A 369 -26.49 -9.59 1.20
CA ILE A 369 -27.81 -9.34 0.61
C ILE A 369 -28.88 -9.62 1.66
N LYS A 370 -29.83 -8.70 1.85
CA LYS A 370 -30.97 -8.89 2.76
C LYS A 370 -31.71 -10.18 2.44
N ARG A 371 -31.91 -11.02 3.46
CA ARG A 371 -32.47 -12.38 3.33
C ARG A 371 -33.76 -12.42 2.54
N GLN A 372 -34.71 -11.52 2.82
CA GLN A 372 -35.99 -11.46 2.15
C GLN A 372 -35.92 -11.02 0.67
N ALA A 373 -34.88 -10.34 0.27
CA ALA A 373 -34.64 -9.87 -1.10
C ALA A 373 -33.65 -10.75 -1.87
N ALA A 374 -33.11 -11.79 -1.22
CA ALA A 374 -32.11 -12.67 -1.80
C ALA A 374 -32.74 -13.57 -2.88
N PRO A 375 -32.06 -13.75 -4.03
CA PRO A 375 -32.53 -14.68 -5.05
C PRO A 375 -32.45 -16.13 -4.57
N HIS A 376 -33.28 -17.01 -5.16
CA HIS A 376 -33.28 -18.45 -4.88
C HIS A 376 -32.15 -19.22 -5.60
N GLU A 377 -31.09 -18.52 -5.97
CA GLU A 377 -29.93 -19.07 -6.64
C GLU A 377 -28.88 -19.55 -5.61
N ASP A 378 -28.02 -20.48 -6.02
CA ASP A 378 -26.90 -20.97 -5.20
C ASP A 378 -25.70 -19.99 -5.29
N LEU A 379 -25.77 -18.90 -4.52
CA LEU A 379 -24.84 -17.76 -4.57
C LEU A 379 -24.13 -17.50 -3.24
N PHE A 380 -24.59 -18.10 -2.16
CA PHE A 380 -24.28 -17.65 -0.81
C PHE A 380 -23.41 -18.64 -0.05
N LEU A 381 -22.66 -18.11 0.91
CA LEU A 381 -21.93 -18.90 1.90
C LEU A 381 -22.87 -19.86 2.64
N LYS A 382 -22.39 -21.07 2.96
CA LYS A 382 -23.18 -22.12 3.59
C LYS A 382 -22.61 -22.53 4.94
N ARG A 383 -23.51 -22.82 5.88
CA ARG A 383 -23.19 -23.49 7.14
C ARG A 383 -24.18 -24.63 7.38
N ASN A 384 -23.67 -25.82 7.69
CA ASN A 384 -24.50 -27.05 7.85
C ASN A 384 -25.37 -27.32 6.62
N GLY A 385 -24.88 -27.08 5.41
CA GLY A 385 -25.59 -27.34 4.15
C GLY A 385 -26.66 -26.31 3.76
N ALA A 386 -26.96 -25.33 4.61
CA ALA A 386 -27.90 -24.24 4.33
C ALA A 386 -27.19 -22.92 4.15
N ASN A 387 -27.81 -21.93 3.49
CA ASN A 387 -27.28 -20.58 3.41
C ASN A 387 -27.07 -20.00 4.82
N LEU A 388 -25.91 -19.45 5.07
CA LEU A 388 -25.58 -18.80 6.34
C LEU A 388 -26.45 -17.55 6.54
N VAL A 389 -27.25 -17.53 7.60
CA VAL A 389 -28.04 -16.36 8.00
C VAL A 389 -27.22 -15.53 8.99
N GLY A 390 -26.57 -14.48 8.50
CA GLY A 390 -25.89 -13.50 9.35
C GLY A 390 -26.72 -12.26 9.63
N GLU A 391 -26.08 -11.24 10.17
CA GLU A 391 -26.67 -9.93 10.45
C GLU A 391 -25.72 -8.82 10.00
N ALA A 392 -26.26 -7.85 9.26
CA ALA A 392 -25.54 -6.64 8.84
C ALA A 392 -26.52 -5.46 8.83
N TRP A 393 -26.18 -4.33 8.17
CA TRP A 393 -27.01 -3.11 8.16
C TRP A 393 -28.49 -3.34 7.82
N PRO A 394 -28.89 -4.18 6.82
CA PRO A 394 -30.30 -4.40 6.51
C PRO A 394 -31.01 -5.42 7.44
N GLY A 395 -30.35 -5.87 8.52
CA GLY A 395 -30.83 -6.92 9.43
C GLY A 395 -30.33 -8.31 9.01
N GLU A 396 -31.22 -9.33 8.93
CA GLU A 396 -30.83 -10.67 8.48
C GLU A 396 -30.39 -10.67 7.01
N VAL A 397 -29.20 -11.24 6.77
CA VAL A 397 -28.54 -11.28 5.46
C VAL A 397 -28.02 -12.65 5.09
N TYR A 398 -27.80 -12.86 3.80
CA TYR A 398 -26.93 -13.90 3.26
C TYR A 398 -25.66 -13.23 2.68
N PHE A 399 -24.48 -13.74 3.00
CA PHE A 399 -23.22 -13.28 2.44
C PHE A 399 -22.97 -13.93 1.07
N LEU A 400 -22.67 -13.12 0.06
CA LEU A 400 -22.28 -13.62 -1.26
C LEU A 400 -20.96 -14.37 -1.17
N ASP A 401 -20.86 -15.48 -1.87
CA ASP A 401 -19.63 -16.25 -2.01
C ASP A 401 -18.87 -15.82 -3.26
N PHE A 402 -17.90 -14.92 -3.11
CA PHE A 402 -17.10 -14.43 -4.24
C PHE A 402 -16.09 -15.44 -4.81
N MET A 403 -15.95 -16.63 -4.21
CA MET A 403 -15.28 -17.78 -4.84
C MET A 403 -16.20 -18.51 -5.85
N ASN A 404 -17.50 -18.26 -5.80
CA ASN A 404 -18.46 -18.82 -6.72
C ASN A 404 -18.61 -17.95 -7.99
N PRO A 405 -18.29 -18.44 -9.20
CA PRO A 405 -18.43 -17.67 -10.44
C PRO A 405 -19.83 -17.12 -10.69
N ARG A 406 -20.88 -17.80 -10.19
CA ARG A 406 -22.27 -17.32 -10.31
C ARG A 406 -22.49 -16.07 -9.46
N SER A 407 -21.88 -15.98 -8.29
CA SER A 407 -22.00 -14.82 -7.41
C SER A 407 -21.28 -13.59 -7.99
N THR A 408 -20.13 -13.78 -8.61
CA THR A 408 -19.44 -12.68 -9.31
C THR A 408 -20.25 -12.17 -10.50
N GLU A 409 -20.90 -13.08 -11.25
CA GLU A 409 -21.79 -12.68 -12.35
C GLU A 409 -23.05 -11.97 -11.85
N TYR A 410 -23.67 -12.47 -10.78
CA TYR A 410 -24.79 -11.79 -10.10
C TYR A 410 -24.40 -10.37 -9.66
N TRP A 411 -23.25 -10.24 -9.00
CA TRP A 411 -22.72 -8.95 -8.52
C TRP A 411 -22.52 -7.95 -9.67
N ALA A 412 -21.87 -8.38 -10.75
CA ALA A 412 -21.65 -7.56 -11.92
C ALA A 412 -22.97 -7.16 -12.63
N ARG A 413 -23.98 -8.07 -12.66
CA ARG A 413 -25.31 -7.77 -13.17
C ARG A 413 -25.99 -6.68 -12.31
N LYS A 414 -25.91 -6.79 -10.97
CA LYS A 414 -26.48 -5.80 -10.04
C LYS A 414 -25.85 -4.44 -10.19
N ILE A 415 -24.55 -4.37 -10.33
CA ILE A 415 -23.83 -3.11 -10.65
C ILE A 415 -24.39 -2.49 -11.93
N SER A 416 -24.52 -3.27 -13.00
CA SER A 416 -25.02 -2.78 -14.29
C SER A 416 -26.48 -2.34 -14.22
N GLU A 417 -27.35 -3.06 -13.52
CA GLU A 417 -28.75 -2.71 -13.29
C GLU A 417 -28.86 -1.39 -12.53
N PHE A 418 -28.13 -1.23 -11.45
CA PHE A 418 -28.14 -0.01 -10.64
C PHE A 418 -27.61 1.20 -11.44
N ARG A 419 -26.51 1.04 -12.18
CA ARG A 419 -25.91 2.10 -12.97
C ARG A 419 -26.81 2.60 -14.12
N ARG A 420 -27.72 1.77 -14.65
CA ARG A 420 -28.74 2.23 -15.59
C ARG A 420 -29.72 3.21 -14.96
N THR A 421 -30.00 3.06 -13.67
CA THR A 421 -30.84 3.99 -12.89
C THR A 421 -30.07 5.22 -12.48
N ILE A 422 -28.91 5.05 -11.86
CA ILE A 422 -28.03 6.12 -11.38
C ILE A 422 -26.60 5.85 -11.88
N PRO A 423 -26.04 6.69 -12.76
CA PRO A 423 -24.74 6.46 -13.39
C PRO A 423 -23.57 6.79 -12.44
N VAL A 424 -23.40 5.98 -11.40
CA VAL A 424 -22.29 6.13 -10.46
C VAL A 424 -20.95 5.92 -11.16
N ASP A 425 -19.92 6.66 -10.71
CA ASP A 425 -18.57 6.65 -11.31
C ASP A 425 -17.60 5.71 -10.61
N GLY A 426 -17.88 5.35 -9.36
CA GLY A 426 -17.08 4.45 -8.57
C GLY A 426 -17.89 3.76 -7.49
N LEU A 427 -17.32 2.68 -6.93
CA LEU A 427 -17.93 1.90 -5.86
C LEU A 427 -16.97 1.78 -4.67
N TRP A 428 -17.54 1.86 -3.48
CA TRP A 428 -16.85 1.67 -2.22
C TRP A 428 -17.34 0.38 -1.56
N CYS A 429 -16.48 -0.65 -1.54
CA CYS A 429 -16.73 -1.92 -0.85
C CYS A 429 -16.39 -1.75 0.63
N ASP A 430 -17.42 -1.74 1.47
CA ASP A 430 -17.30 -1.58 2.92
C ASP A 430 -17.78 -2.84 3.64
N ILE A 431 -17.39 -3.01 4.91
CA ILE A 431 -17.68 -4.15 5.78
C ILE A 431 -17.35 -5.54 5.16
N ASN A 432 -16.34 -5.59 4.33
CA ASN A 432 -15.97 -6.76 3.52
C ASN A 432 -14.78 -7.58 4.05
N GLU A 433 -14.60 -7.63 5.35
CA GLU A 433 -13.66 -8.51 6.07
C GLU A 433 -13.99 -10.00 6.01
N PRO A 434 -15.27 -10.55 6.01
CA PRO A 434 -16.60 -9.95 6.03
C PRO A 434 -17.11 -9.65 7.45
N SER A 435 -17.57 -8.43 7.68
CA SER A 435 -18.14 -8.03 8.98
C SER A 435 -19.54 -8.62 9.17
N ASN A 436 -19.81 -9.12 10.37
CA ASN A 436 -21.09 -9.69 10.76
C ASN A 436 -21.43 -9.25 12.20
N PHE A 437 -22.64 -8.73 12.40
CA PHE A 437 -23.05 -8.15 13.69
C PHE A 437 -23.60 -9.18 14.69
N LYS A 438 -23.65 -10.45 14.28
CA LYS A 438 -24.11 -11.55 15.08
C LYS A 438 -22.94 -12.33 15.67
N ASP A 439 -22.98 -12.59 16.97
CA ASP A 439 -22.03 -13.49 17.63
C ASP A 439 -22.35 -14.95 17.34
N TRP A 440 -21.30 -15.75 17.20
CA TRP A 440 -21.41 -17.16 16.88
C TRP A 440 -20.72 -18.02 17.91
N GLN A 441 -21.46 -19.06 18.38
CA GLN A 441 -20.82 -20.12 19.15
C GLN A 441 -20.01 -21.02 18.23
N PRO A 442 -18.83 -21.49 18.68
CA PRO A 442 -18.04 -22.46 17.92
C PRO A 442 -18.83 -23.72 17.63
N LEU A 443 -18.78 -24.21 16.38
CA LEU A 443 -19.42 -25.45 15.95
C LEU A 443 -18.43 -26.63 16.01
N ASN A 444 -17.18 -26.38 15.66
CA ASN A 444 -16.12 -27.38 15.61
C ASN A 444 -14.74 -26.70 15.77
N ALA A 445 -13.69 -27.49 15.64
CA ALA A 445 -12.30 -27.00 15.78
C ALA A 445 -11.83 -26.04 14.65
N LEU A 446 -12.62 -25.78 13.62
CA LEU A 446 -12.36 -24.67 12.69
C LEU A 446 -12.74 -23.34 13.34
N ASP A 447 -13.81 -23.29 14.11
CA ASP A 447 -14.24 -22.08 14.82
C ASP A 447 -13.42 -21.78 16.08
N ASP A 448 -12.74 -22.81 16.64
CA ASP A 448 -11.88 -22.68 17.83
C ASP A 448 -10.62 -23.55 17.62
N PRO A 449 -9.64 -23.05 16.86
CA PRO A 449 -8.40 -23.79 16.57
C PRO A 449 -7.55 -23.99 17.83
N PRO A 450 -6.71 -25.06 17.86
CA PRO A 450 -5.85 -25.36 19.02
C PRO A 450 -4.94 -24.21 19.43
N TYR A 451 -4.41 -23.47 18.49
CA TYR A 451 -3.68 -22.21 18.73
C TYR A 451 -4.62 -21.03 18.46
N ARG A 452 -4.83 -20.21 19.47
CA ARG A 452 -5.62 -18.98 19.36
C ARG A 452 -4.70 -17.82 19.05
N ILE A 453 -4.82 -17.28 17.83
CA ILE A 453 -4.14 -16.05 17.45
C ILE A 453 -4.59 -14.89 18.35
N ASN A 454 -3.76 -13.83 18.44
CA ASN A 454 -4.05 -12.67 19.29
C ASN A 454 -5.11 -11.73 18.65
N ASN A 455 -6.26 -12.32 18.23
CA ASN A 455 -7.34 -11.59 17.57
C ASN A 455 -7.85 -10.44 18.43
N SER A 456 -7.99 -9.25 17.85
CA SER A 456 -8.35 -7.98 18.52
C SER A 456 -7.45 -7.63 19.72
N GLY A 457 -6.22 -8.16 19.79
CA GLY A 457 -5.29 -7.91 20.90
C GLY A 457 -5.66 -8.61 22.23
N PHE A 458 -6.69 -9.47 22.24
CA PHE A 458 -7.22 -10.12 23.43
C PHE A 458 -7.47 -11.62 23.27
N HIS A 459 -6.94 -12.25 22.23
CA HIS A 459 -7.21 -13.63 21.87
C HIS A 459 -8.72 -13.93 21.76
N LEU A 460 -9.50 -12.97 21.22
CA LEU A 460 -10.92 -13.19 20.96
C LEU A 460 -11.10 -14.33 19.96
N PRO A 461 -12.27 -15.04 20.01
CA PRO A 461 -12.57 -16.06 19.03
C PRO A 461 -12.42 -15.54 17.58
N ILE A 462 -11.92 -16.34 16.67
CA ILE A 462 -11.78 -15.97 15.25
C ILE A 462 -13.13 -15.73 14.57
N ASN A 463 -14.24 -16.14 15.18
CA ASN A 463 -15.61 -15.84 14.74
C ASN A 463 -16.14 -14.50 15.28
N TYR A 464 -15.34 -13.77 16.06
CA TYR A 464 -15.76 -12.52 16.65
C TYR A 464 -16.07 -11.50 15.55
N ARG A 465 -17.32 -11.01 15.53
CA ARG A 465 -17.83 -10.00 14.59
C ARG A 465 -17.62 -10.31 13.10
N THR A 466 -17.43 -11.56 12.75
CA THR A 466 -17.27 -11.99 11.35
C THR A 466 -18.07 -13.27 11.04
N VAL A 467 -17.98 -13.74 9.81
CA VAL A 467 -18.53 -15.01 9.37
C VAL A 467 -17.77 -16.17 10.06
N PRO A 468 -18.48 -17.20 10.60
CA PRO A 468 -17.81 -18.31 11.28
C PRO A 468 -16.84 -19.06 10.37
N ALA A 469 -15.67 -19.40 10.90
CA ALA A 469 -14.62 -20.10 10.18
C ALA A 469 -15.04 -21.48 9.65
N SER A 470 -16.04 -22.13 10.28
CA SER A 470 -16.65 -23.38 9.80
C SER A 470 -17.63 -23.23 8.62
N THR A 471 -17.82 -21.99 8.16
CA THR A 471 -18.65 -21.71 6.97
C THR A 471 -17.95 -22.22 5.70
N VAL A 472 -18.72 -22.61 4.71
CA VAL A 472 -18.22 -23.27 3.51
C VAL A 472 -18.55 -22.43 2.27
N HIS A 473 -17.52 -22.17 1.48
CA HIS A 473 -17.55 -21.58 0.16
C HIS A 473 -17.80 -22.61 -0.95
N TYR A 474 -17.89 -22.12 -2.17
CA TYR A 474 -17.88 -22.92 -3.38
C TYR A 474 -16.68 -23.90 -3.39
N ASN A 475 -16.87 -25.08 -4.01
CA ASN A 475 -15.85 -26.14 -4.03
C ASN A 475 -15.39 -26.64 -2.64
N LYS A 476 -16.25 -26.47 -1.60
CA LYS A 476 -16.00 -26.94 -0.23
C LYS A 476 -14.79 -26.28 0.47
N VAL A 477 -14.35 -25.14 -0.01
CA VAL A 477 -13.35 -24.34 0.69
C VAL A 477 -13.97 -23.80 1.98
N THR A 478 -13.22 -23.79 3.07
CA THR A 478 -13.70 -23.29 4.37
C THR A 478 -13.37 -21.80 4.52
N GLU A 479 -14.22 -21.07 5.23
CA GLU A 479 -13.93 -19.69 5.62
C GLU A 479 -12.65 -19.62 6.48
N TYR A 480 -12.33 -20.68 7.24
CA TYR A 480 -11.06 -20.83 7.96
C TYR A 480 -9.84 -20.59 7.08
N ASP A 481 -9.90 -21.03 5.84
CA ASP A 481 -8.83 -20.91 4.85
C ASP A 481 -8.97 -19.64 4.00
N ALA A 482 -10.19 -19.23 3.68
CA ALA A 482 -10.48 -18.17 2.70
C ALA A 482 -10.75 -16.79 3.31
N HIS A 483 -10.92 -16.68 4.63
CA HIS A 483 -11.34 -15.47 5.32
C HIS A 483 -10.59 -14.21 4.87
N ASN A 484 -9.26 -14.23 4.92
CA ASN A 484 -8.45 -13.08 4.54
C ASN A 484 -8.51 -12.75 3.03
N LEU A 485 -9.07 -13.63 2.18
CA LEU A 485 -9.24 -13.40 0.75
C LEU A 485 -10.56 -12.70 0.40
N PHE A 486 -11.54 -12.71 1.31
CA PHE A 486 -12.91 -12.30 1.00
C PHE A 486 -12.99 -10.88 0.41
N GLY A 487 -12.34 -9.90 1.04
CA GLY A 487 -12.32 -8.52 0.55
C GLY A 487 -11.61 -8.35 -0.80
N LEU A 488 -10.51 -9.08 -1.02
CA LEU A 488 -9.83 -9.12 -2.32
C LEU A 488 -10.77 -9.63 -3.42
N LEU A 489 -11.49 -10.73 -3.17
CA LEU A 489 -12.38 -11.35 -4.16
C LEU A 489 -13.59 -10.46 -4.48
N GLN A 490 -14.16 -9.77 -3.49
CA GLN A 490 -15.21 -8.77 -3.76
C GLN A 490 -14.66 -7.58 -4.56
N ALA A 491 -13.49 -7.07 -4.22
CA ALA A 491 -12.87 -5.97 -4.96
C ALA A 491 -12.59 -6.37 -6.43
N GLN A 492 -12.11 -7.59 -6.66
CA GLN A 492 -11.92 -8.15 -7.99
C GLN A 492 -13.24 -8.23 -8.79
N ALA A 493 -14.30 -8.77 -8.17
CA ALA A 493 -15.61 -8.87 -8.79
C ALA A 493 -16.21 -7.48 -9.11
N THR A 494 -16.01 -6.51 -8.21
CA THR A 494 -16.49 -5.12 -8.36
C THR A 494 -15.74 -4.41 -9.48
N HIS A 495 -14.42 -4.54 -9.51
CA HIS A 495 -13.58 -3.99 -10.57
C HIS A 495 -13.97 -4.56 -11.96
N ALA A 496 -14.10 -5.87 -12.06
CA ALA A 496 -14.50 -6.54 -13.29
C ALA A 496 -15.92 -6.11 -13.74
N GLY A 497 -16.85 -5.99 -12.80
CA GLY A 497 -18.21 -5.52 -13.05
C GLY A 497 -18.25 -4.12 -13.61
N LEU A 498 -17.54 -3.16 -12.98
CA LEU A 498 -17.42 -1.79 -13.46
C LEU A 498 -16.74 -1.70 -14.83
N LEU A 499 -15.62 -2.42 -15.02
CA LEU A 499 -14.90 -2.44 -16.29
C LEU A 499 -15.78 -2.96 -17.43
N ARG A 500 -16.53 -4.05 -17.18
CA ARG A 500 -17.44 -4.65 -18.17
C ARG A 500 -18.55 -3.69 -18.56
N ASP A 501 -19.14 -2.97 -17.60
CA ASP A 501 -20.25 -2.06 -17.81
C ASP A 501 -19.84 -0.75 -18.47
N THR A 502 -18.75 -0.14 -17.98
CA THR A 502 -18.33 1.20 -18.40
C THR A 502 -17.37 1.22 -19.57
N LYS A 503 -16.59 0.16 -19.76
CA LYS A 503 -15.42 0.13 -20.66
C LYS A 503 -14.41 1.22 -20.32
N ARG A 504 -14.43 1.72 -19.09
CA ARG A 504 -13.54 2.75 -18.57
C ARG A 504 -12.75 2.19 -17.40
N ARG A 505 -11.70 2.91 -17.00
CA ARG A 505 -10.85 2.61 -15.85
C ARG A 505 -11.70 2.64 -14.57
N PRO A 506 -11.87 1.50 -13.88
CA PRO A 506 -12.70 1.45 -12.67
C PRO A 506 -12.09 2.24 -11.52
N PHE A 507 -12.93 2.83 -10.69
CA PHE A 507 -12.56 3.28 -9.36
C PHE A 507 -13.30 2.44 -8.34
N VAL A 508 -12.55 1.62 -7.61
CA VAL A 508 -13.02 0.83 -6.48
C VAL A 508 -12.22 1.24 -5.25
N LEU A 509 -12.90 1.58 -4.16
CA LEU A 509 -12.31 1.70 -2.83
C LEU A 509 -12.74 0.49 -2.03
N THR A 510 -11.81 -0.21 -1.37
CA THR A 510 -12.14 -1.38 -0.54
C THR A 510 -11.60 -1.22 0.86
N ARG A 511 -12.37 -1.66 1.87
CA ARG A 511 -11.93 -1.66 3.27
C ARG A 511 -11.05 -2.85 3.57
N SER A 512 -11.49 -4.06 3.24
CA SER A 512 -10.67 -5.24 3.45
C SER A 512 -9.75 -5.51 2.29
N THR A 513 -8.52 -5.92 2.61
CA THR A 513 -7.45 -6.15 1.64
C THR A 513 -6.64 -7.40 1.97
N PHE A 514 -6.04 -7.96 0.94
CA PHE A 514 -5.05 -9.03 1.02
C PHE A 514 -3.92 -8.74 0.02
N VAL A 515 -2.87 -9.55 0.05
CA VAL A 515 -1.81 -9.54 -0.97
C VAL A 515 -2.44 -9.49 -2.36
N GLY A 516 -2.03 -8.51 -3.19
CA GLY A 516 -2.54 -8.34 -4.56
C GLY A 516 -3.81 -7.49 -4.72
N SER A 517 -4.44 -6.99 -3.64
CA SER A 517 -5.63 -6.12 -3.73
C SER A 517 -5.39 -4.85 -4.55
N GLY A 518 -4.16 -4.35 -4.59
CA GLY A 518 -3.80 -3.18 -5.40
C GLY A 518 -4.06 -3.33 -6.90
N ARG A 519 -4.19 -4.55 -7.42
CA ARG A 519 -4.59 -4.84 -8.80
C ARG A 519 -6.01 -4.39 -9.15
N TYR A 520 -6.84 -4.14 -8.14
CA TYR A 520 -8.27 -3.92 -8.33
C TYR A 520 -8.81 -2.67 -7.65
N ALA A 521 -8.18 -2.25 -6.55
CA ALA A 521 -8.77 -1.23 -5.69
C ALA A 521 -7.75 -0.27 -5.06
N ALA A 522 -8.24 0.92 -4.75
CA ALA A 522 -7.70 1.84 -3.78
C ALA A 522 -8.13 1.44 -2.36
N HIS A 523 -7.52 2.04 -1.34
CA HIS A 523 -7.80 1.74 0.06
C HIS A 523 -7.77 3.02 0.91
N TRP A 524 -8.35 2.97 2.13
CA TRP A 524 -8.20 4.02 3.15
C TRP A 524 -8.00 3.39 4.53
N THR A 525 -7.56 4.17 5.48
CA THR A 525 -7.22 3.68 6.83
C THR A 525 -8.40 3.13 7.65
N GLY A 526 -9.61 3.08 7.07
CA GLY A 526 -10.85 2.76 7.80
C GLY A 526 -11.25 3.86 8.80
N ASN A 527 -12.12 3.54 9.72
CA ASN A 527 -12.72 4.47 10.68
C ASN A 527 -11.71 4.90 11.74
N LYS A 528 -11.18 6.12 11.64
CA LYS A 528 -10.23 6.69 12.62
C LYS A 528 -10.86 7.86 13.36
N ASP A 529 -10.41 8.08 14.59
CA ASP A 529 -10.91 9.18 15.40
C ASP A 529 -10.39 10.54 14.94
N ALA A 530 -11.15 11.58 15.23
CA ALA A 530 -10.75 12.96 15.04
C ALA A 530 -9.72 13.39 16.11
N ARG A 531 -8.47 12.87 16.02
CA ARG A 531 -7.41 13.05 16.99
C ARG A 531 -6.07 13.33 16.34
N TRP A 532 -5.19 14.02 17.04
CA TRP A 532 -3.85 14.38 16.55
C TRP A 532 -2.93 13.17 16.34
N ASP A 533 -3.05 12.16 17.19
CA ASP A 533 -2.27 10.93 17.03
C ASP A 533 -2.71 10.11 15.80
N GLU A 534 -4.01 10.11 15.46
CA GLU A 534 -4.52 9.49 14.23
C GLU A 534 -4.07 10.27 12.98
N LEU A 535 -4.03 11.60 13.06
CA LEU A 535 -3.41 12.42 12.02
C LEU A 535 -1.95 11.99 11.77
N ALA A 536 -1.16 11.83 12.84
CA ALA A 536 0.23 11.43 12.73
C ALA A 536 0.38 9.99 12.21
N ARG A 537 -0.39 9.03 12.73
CA ARG A 537 -0.35 7.61 12.33
C ARG A 537 -0.80 7.37 10.90
N SER A 538 -1.62 8.25 10.32
CA SER A 538 -2.04 8.13 8.93
C SER A 538 -0.85 8.06 7.97
N ILE A 539 0.26 8.73 8.28
CA ILE A 539 1.50 8.69 7.48
C ILE A 539 2.04 7.26 7.47
N ASN A 540 2.18 6.63 8.64
CA ASN A 540 2.73 5.28 8.76
C ASN A 540 1.89 4.26 8.00
N THR A 541 0.57 4.36 8.10
CA THR A 541 -0.35 3.46 7.39
C THR A 541 -0.23 3.64 5.87
N ILE A 542 -0.20 4.88 5.37
CA ILE A 542 -0.06 5.17 3.93
C ILE A 542 1.29 4.65 3.39
N LEU A 543 2.37 4.80 4.16
CA LEU A 543 3.68 4.27 3.81
C LEU A 543 3.68 2.74 3.72
N ASN A 544 3.04 2.05 4.67
CA ASN A 544 2.92 0.58 4.67
C ASN A 544 2.12 0.08 3.46
N PHE A 545 0.98 0.72 3.14
CA PHE A 545 0.19 0.31 1.98
C PHE A 545 0.93 0.54 0.65
N GLY A 546 1.80 1.54 0.58
CA GLY A 546 2.76 1.69 -0.51
C GLY A 546 3.66 0.46 -0.68
N LEU A 547 4.15 -0.13 0.43
CA LEU A 547 4.93 -1.37 0.41
C LEU A 547 4.10 -2.58 0.00
N PHE A 548 2.81 -2.61 0.38
CA PHE A 548 1.89 -3.72 0.05
C PHE A 548 1.39 -3.70 -1.40
N GLY A 549 1.82 -2.71 -2.21
CA GLY A 549 1.40 -2.58 -3.60
C GLY A 549 0.03 -1.91 -3.78
N ILE A 550 -0.42 -1.10 -2.81
CA ILE A 550 -1.66 -0.30 -2.87
C ILE A 550 -1.29 1.19 -2.75
N PRO A 551 -0.76 1.80 -3.81
CA PRO A 551 -0.26 3.18 -3.75
C PRO A 551 -1.36 4.25 -3.68
N MET A 552 -2.61 3.93 -4.10
CA MET A 552 -3.77 4.82 -4.01
C MET A 552 -4.41 4.68 -2.63
N MET A 553 -3.82 5.37 -1.65
CA MET A 553 -4.15 5.27 -0.23
C MET A 553 -4.39 6.64 0.39
N GLY A 554 -5.28 6.70 1.39
CA GLY A 554 -5.56 7.92 2.16
C GLY A 554 -6.15 7.62 3.53
N ALA A 555 -6.38 8.68 4.31
CA ALA A 555 -7.11 8.66 5.57
C ALA A 555 -8.26 9.66 5.50
N ASP A 556 -9.32 9.41 6.26
CA ASP A 556 -10.46 10.33 6.34
C ASP A 556 -10.02 11.67 6.94
N ILE A 557 -9.96 12.70 6.09
CA ILE A 557 -9.49 14.03 6.47
C ILE A 557 -10.45 14.63 7.50
N CYS A 558 -9.90 15.16 8.59
CA CYS A 558 -10.54 15.63 9.82
C CYS A 558 -10.97 14.51 10.78
N GLY A 559 -10.71 13.25 10.47
CA GLY A 559 -11.11 12.07 11.24
C GLY A 559 -12.55 11.63 10.96
N PHE A 560 -12.90 10.39 11.23
CA PHE A 560 -14.24 9.84 11.04
C PHE A 560 -15.07 9.92 12.32
N ASN A 561 -14.63 9.25 13.39
CA ASN A 561 -15.31 9.24 14.68
C ASN A 561 -15.02 10.50 15.51
N GLY A 562 -15.94 10.81 16.41
CA GLY A 562 -15.81 11.92 17.36
C GLY A 562 -15.82 13.30 16.69
N ASN A 563 -15.86 14.35 17.50
CA ASN A 563 -15.87 15.71 17.01
C ASN A 563 -14.45 16.23 16.76
N THR A 564 -14.20 16.72 15.58
CA THR A 564 -12.94 17.38 15.23
C THR A 564 -12.91 18.83 15.78
N THR A 565 -11.74 19.44 15.74
CA THR A 565 -11.57 20.87 16.00
C THR A 565 -11.18 21.61 14.72
N GLN A 566 -11.42 22.90 14.70
CA GLN A 566 -11.03 23.77 13.59
C GLN A 566 -9.53 23.69 13.29
N GLU A 567 -8.67 23.61 14.31
CA GLU A 567 -7.23 23.49 14.14
C GLU A 567 -6.85 22.13 13.55
N LEU A 568 -7.35 21.04 14.17
CA LEU A 568 -7.05 19.69 13.70
C LEU A 568 -7.47 19.49 12.23
N CYS A 569 -8.68 19.95 11.88
CA CYS A 569 -9.17 19.84 10.51
C CYS A 569 -8.33 20.68 9.52
N SER A 570 -7.90 21.89 9.95
CA SER A 570 -7.00 22.74 9.14
C SER A 570 -5.64 22.08 8.91
N ARG A 571 -5.07 21.42 9.93
CA ARG A 571 -3.80 20.70 9.81
C ARG A 571 -3.97 19.40 9.02
N TRP A 572 -5.12 18.73 9.20
CA TRP A 572 -5.36 17.48 8.46
C TRP A 572 -5.51 17.72 6.96
N ILE A 573 -6.22 18.76 6.52
CA ILE A 573 -6.28 19.07 5.08
C ILE A 573 -4.93 19.51 4.51
N GLN A 574 -4.08 20.17 5.29
CA GLN A 574 -2.72 20.52 4.86
C GLN A 574 -1.88 19.26 4.56
N LEU A 575 -1.99 18.23 5.39
CA LEU A 575 -1.36 16.93 5.14
C LEU A 575 -2.12 16.15 4.07
N GLY A 576 -3.44 16.02 4.20
CA GLY A 576 -4.30 15.20 3.34
C GLY A 576 -4.32 15.63 1.87
N ALA A 577 -3.98 16.89 1.58
CA ALA A 577 -3.77 17.35 0.21
C ALA A 577 -2.60 16.67 -0.51
N PHE A 578 -1.70 16.03 0.22
CA PHE A 578 -0.58 15.24 -0.32
C PHE A 578 -0.81 13.72 -0.25
N TYR A 579 -1.93 13.26 0.30
CA TYR A 579 -2.32 11.84 0.18
C TYR A 579 -2.61 11.49 -1.29
N PRO A 580 -2.27 10.30 -1.76
CA PRO A 580 -2.72 9.84 -3.07
C PRO A 580 -4.24 9.89 -3.20
N PHE A 581 -4.97 9.30 -2.27
CA PHE A 581 -6.42 9.42 -2.14
C PHE A 581 -6.79 10.46 -1.07
N ALA A 582 -7.48 11.53 -1.44
CA ALA A 582 -7.80 12.67 -0.58
C ALA A 582 -9.32 12.82 -0.40
N ARG A 583 -9.84 12.27 0.70
CA ARG A 583 -11.27 12.30 1.02
C ARG A 583 -11.49 12.84 2.45
N ALA A 584 -12.41 13.80 2.62
CA ALA A 584 -13.01 14.07 3.91
C ALA A 584 -14.24 13.17 4.10
N HIS A 585 -14.34 12.53 5.25
CA HIS A 585 -15.46 11.66 5.62
C HIS A 585 -15.74 11.75 7.12
N ALA A 586 -17.01 11.57 7.52
CA ALA A 586 -17.44 11.74 8.90
C ALA A 586 -18.63 10.86 9.25
N GLU A 587 -18.69 10.42 10.50
CA GLU A 587 -19.79 9.69 11.10
C GLU A 587 -21.02 10.62 11.32
N LYS A 588 -22.25 10.07 11.30
CA LYS A 588 -23.53 10.81 11.28
C LYS A 588 -23.80 11.64 12.52
N THR A 589 -23.36 11.20 13.70
CA THR A 589 -23.62 11.88 14.97
C THR A 589 -22.64 13.01 15.25
N THR A 590 -21.58 13.14 14.47
CA THR A 590 -20.54 14.15 14.66
C THR A 590 -20.93 15.51 14.04
N LEU A 591 -20.24 16.56 14.45
CA LEU A 591 -20.36 17.87 13.82
C LEU A 591 -20.09 17.81 12.32
N ARG A 592 -20.80 18.63 11.55
CA ARG A 592 -20.49 18.86 10.12
C ARG A 592 -19.08 19.42 10.02
N ARG A 593 -18.30 18.84 9.10
CA ARG A 593 -16.88 19.18 8.94
C ARG A 593 -16.45 19.29 7.48
N GLU A 594 -17.41 19.58 6.60
CA GLU A 594 -17.10 20.01 5.25
C GLU A 594 -16.14 21.21 5.32
N LEU A 595 -15.11 21.23 4.49
CA LEU A 595 -13.94 22.11 4.67
C LEU A 595 -14.28 23.63 4.64
N TYR A 596 -15.49 23.97 4.24
CA TYR A 596 -16.01 25.36 4.23
C TYR A 596 -16.70 25.80 5.54
N VAL A 597 -16.92 24.90 6.50
CA VAL A 597 -17.68 25.18 7.73
C VAL A 597 -16.99 26.23 8.59
N TRP A 598 -15.68 26.22 8.67
CA TRP A 598 -14.86 27.22 9.35
C TRP A 598 -13.98 27.99 8.38
N GLU A 599 -13.93 29.31 8.45
CA GLU A 599 -13.17 30.14 7.52
C GLU A 599 -11.64 29.85 7.55
N SER A 600 -11.08 29.55 8.73
CA SER A 600 -9.66 29.18 8.81
C SER A 600 -9.37 27.85 8.11
N THR A 601 -10.27 26.85 8.27
CA THR A 601 -10.19 25.57 7.56
C THR A 601 -10.40 25.76 6.07
N ALA A 602 -11.36 26.60 5.67
CA ALA A 602 -11.59 26.94 4.25
C ALA A 602 -10.37 27.59 3.61
N ARG A 603 -9.68 28.49 4.34
CA ARG A 603 -8.44 29.13 3.87
C ARG A 603 -7.31 28.12 3.70
N SER A 604 -7.13 27.23 4.68
CA SER A 604 -6.16 26.12 4.60
C SER A 604 -6.48 25.19 3.43
N ALA A 605 -7.77 24.83 3.27
CA ALA A 605 -8.23 23.96 2.19
C ALA A 605 -7.99 24.55 0.80
N ARG A 606 -8.33 25.86 0.60
CA ARG A 606 -8.05 26.53 -0.68
C ARG A 606 -6.57 26.46 -1.04
N LYS A 607 -5.65 26.80 -0.11
CA LYS A 607 -4.20 26.79 -0.36
C LYS A 607 -3.63 25.39 -0.56
N ALA A 608 -4.04 24.44 0.28
CA ALA A 608 -3.55 23.07 0.21
C ALA A 608 -4.04 22.34 -1.05
N LEU A 609 -5.33 22.49 -1.37
CA LEU A 609 -5.91 21.88 -2.58
C LEU A 609 -5.48 22.61 -3.85
N GLU A 610 -5.27 23.93 -3.83
CA GLU A 610 -4.63 24.63 -4.97
C GLU A 610 -3.28 23.97 -5.31
N MET A 611 -2.42 23.71 -4.30
CA MET A 611 -1.15 23.04 -4.53
C MET A 611 -1.34 21.61 -5.03
N ARG A 612 -2.30 20.84 -4.45
CA ARG A 612 -2.62 19.49 -4.93
C ARG A 612 -2.99 19.50 -6.41
N TYR A 613 -3.90 20.40 -6.81
CA TYR A 613 -4.38 20.48 -8.20
C TYR A 613 -3.28 20.93 -9.16
N ARG A 614 -2.38 21.77 -8.71
CA ARG A 614 -1.17 22.10 -9.48
C ARG A 614 -0.22 20.92 -9.63
N LEU A 615 -0.13 20.05 -8.61
CA LEU A 615 0.71 18.84 -8.62
C LEU A 615 0.07 17.63 -9.32
N LEU A 616 -1.20 17.70 -9.74
CA LEU A 616 -1.89 16.55 -10.35
C LEU A 616 -1.12 15.91 -11.50
N PRO A 617 -0.48 16.63 -12.44
CA PRO A 617 0.33 16.01 -13.49
C PRO A 617 1.48 15.17 -12.94
N TYR A 618 2.12 15.64 -11.85
CA TYR A 618 3.17 14.91 -11.18
C TYR A 618 2.63 13.67 -10.43
N ILE A 619 1.55 13.84 -9.64
CA ILE A 619 0.90 12.73 -8.91
C ILE A 619 0.44 11.64 -9.88
N TYR A 620 -0.11 12.04 -11.02
CA TYR A 620 -0.56 11.11 -12.05
C TYR A 620 0.61 10.40 -12.76
N THR A 621 1.72 11.10 -12.96
CA THR A 621 2.97 10.49 -13.45
C THR A 621 3.50 9.46 -12.44
N LEU A 622 3.38 9.72 -11.14
CA LEU A 622 3.72 8.75 -10.09
C LEU A 622 2.77 7.54 -10.09
N MET A 623 1.49 7.71 -10.45
CA MET A 623 0.58 6.58 -10.65
C MET A 623 1.00 5.72 -11.85
N TYR A 624 1.44 6.34 -12.95
CA TYR A 624 2.02 5.61 -14.08
C TYR A 624 3.28 4.83 -13.66
N GLU A 625 4.17 5.45 -12.89
CA GLU A 625 5.35 4.77 -12.32
C GLU A 625 4.93 3.59 -11.43
N ALA A 626 3.93 3.78 -10.54
CA ALA A 626 3.40 2.72 -9.69
C ALA A 626 2.79 1.57 -10.50
N HIS A 627 2.03 1.88 -11.54
CA HIS A 627 1.43 0.88 -12.43
C HIS A 627 2.48 0.08 -13.22
N THR A 628 3.58 0.69 -13.60
CA THR A 628 4.62 0.04 -14.43
C THR A 628 5.71 -0.64 -13.63
N THR A 629 6.07 -0.08 -12.47
CA THR A 629 7.21 -0.54 -11.66
C THR A 629 6.84 -0.95 -10.23
N GLY A 630 5.61 -0.70 -9.78
CA GLY A 630 5.19 -0.92 -8.38
C GLY A 630 5.65 0.19 -7.41
N ALA A 631 6.42 1.16 -7.84
CA ALA A 631 6.96 2.20 -6.97
C ALA A 631 5.84 2.99 -6.26
N PRO A 632 5.86 3.14 -4.93
CA PRO A 632 4.81 3.86 -4.22
C PRO A 632 4.73 5.34 -4.63
N ILE A 633 3.52 5.93 -4.61
CA ILE A 633 3.32 7.37 -4.81
C ILE A 633 3.87 8.15 -3.61
N VAL A 634 3.52 7.73 -2.39
CA VAL A 634 4.07 8.25 -1.13
C VAL A 634 5.15 7.28 -0.65
N ARG A 635 6.35 7.81 -0.37
CA ARG A 635 7.56 7.01 -0.09
C ARG A 635 8.20 7.43 1.23
N PRO A 636 8.74 6.49 2.01
CA PRO A 636 9.68 6.82 3.09
C PRO A 636 10.92 7.51 2.53
N LEU A 637 11.59 8.32 3.33
CA LEU A 637 12.78 9.05 2.88
C LEU A 637 13.91 8.13 2.40
N PHE A 638 14.06 6.96 3.01
CA PHE A 638 15.11 6.00 2.63
C PHE A 638 14.94 5.39 1.22
N PHE A 639 13.76 5.51 0.58
CA PHE A 639 13.60 5.13 -0.83
C PHE A 639 14.45 6.02 -1.77
N SER A 640 14.60 7.29 -1.42
CA SER A 640 15.41 8.26 -2.18
C SER A 640 16.82 8.44 -1.61
N TYR A 641 17.00 8.14 -0.31
CA TYR A 641 18.26 8.32 0.42
C TYR A 641 18.65 7.06 1.21
N PRO A 642 18.81 5.90 0.53
CA PRO A 642 19.00 4.62 1.22
C PRO A 642 20.32 4.52 2.01
N HIS A 643 21.32 5.30 1.64
CA HIS A 643 22.62 5.32 2.34
C HIS A 643 22.66 6.26 3.55
N ASP A 644 21.60 7.04 3.79
CA ASP A 644 21.47 7.89 4.96
C ASP A 644 20.65 7.17 6.05
N ASN A 645 21.34 6.49 6.97
CA ASN A 645 20.72 5.69 8.04
C ASN A 645 19.77 6.52 8.94
N ASN A 646 19.94 7.87 9.00
CA ASN A 646 19.02 8.71 9.76
C ASN A 646 17.62 8.77 9.16
N THR A 647 17.46 8.40 7.89
CA THR A 647 16.16 8.36 7.21
C THR A 647 15.32 7.16 7.61
N TYR A 648 15.92 6.11 8.18
CA TYR A 648 15.26 4.83 8.47
C TYR A 648 14.18 4.92 9.56
N GLY A 649 14.37 5.81 10.53
CA GLY A 649 13.40 6.07 11.60
C GLY A 649 12.49 7.28 11.36
N VAL A 650 12.50 7.87 10.15
CA VAL A 650 11.65 9.03 9.85
C VAL A 650 10.27 8.56 9.41
N ASP A 651 9.29 8.78 10.26
CA ASP A 651 7.88 8.34 10.11
C ASP A 651 6.85 9.48 10.25
N ARG A 652 7.31 10.71 10.46
CA ARG A 652 6.48 11.93 10.56
C ARG A 652 6.65 12.86 9.33
N GLN A 653 7.38 12.38 8.33
CA GLN A 653 7.63 13.02 7.05
C GLN A 653 7.62 11.94 5.96
N PHE A 654 7.40 12.37 4.73
CA PHE A 654 7.46 11.47 3.59
C PHE A 654 7.86 12.21 2.31
N MET A 655 8.24 11.45 1.30
CA MET A 655 8.42 11.94 -0.05
C MET A 655 7.18 11.64 -0.90
N LEU A 656 6.70 12.60 -1.67
CA LEU A 656 5.79 12.36 -2.78
C LEU A 656 6.67 12.09 -4.01
N GLY A 657 6.68 10.85 -4.47
CA GLY A 657 7.67 10.36 -5.42
C GLY A 657 9.10 10.55 -4.89
N ARG A 658 10.01 10.92 -5.77
CA ARG A 658 11.42 11.25 -5.41
C ARG A 658 11.65 12.72 -5.14
N ALA A 659 10.68 13.59 -5.46
CA ALA A 659 10.96 15.01 -5.63
C ALA A 659 10.43 15.89 -4.49
N VAL A 660 9.29 15.59 -3.89
CA VAL A 660 8.65 16.51 -2.94
C VAL A 660 8.66 15.95 -1.54
N LEU A 661 9.38 16.61 -0.63
CA LEU A 661 9.39 16.32 0.82
C LEU A 661 8.22 17.06 1.48
N VAL A 662 7.43 16.34 2.27
CA VAL A 662 6.30 16.87 3.05
C VAL A 662 6.60 16.71 4.54
N SER A 663 6.56 17.82 5.28
CA SER A 663 6.84 17.88 6.73
C SER A 663 5.65 18.53 7.45
N PRO A 664 4.58 17.78 7.75
CA PRO A 664 3.33 18.32 8.29
C PRO A 664 3.44 18.72 9.76
N VAL A 665 2.53 19.59 10.21
CA VAL A 665 2.30 19.86 11.63
C VAL A 665 1.40 18.77 12.20
N LEU A 666 1.87 18.06 13.22
CA LEU A 666 1.22 16.88 13.80
C LEU A 666 0.91 17.04 15.30
N GLU A 667 1.09 18.24 15.85
CA GLU A 667 0.85 18.53 17.26
C GLU A 667 -0.05 19.77 17.42
N PRO A 668 -0.94 19.80 18.41
CA PRO A 668 -1.82 20.93 18.65
C PRO A 668 -1.03 22.19 19.06
N GLY A 669 -1.44 23.35 18.56
CA GLY A 669 -0.86 24.64 18.90
C GLY A 669 0.59 24.87 18.43
N ALA A 670 1.18 23.93 17.68
CA ALA A 670 2.55 24.01 17.24
C ALA A 670 2.81 25.24 16.35
N LYS A 671 3.88 25.98 16.65
CA LYS A 671 4.38 27.12 15.86
C LYS A 671 5.60 26.78 15.03
N THR A 672 6.20 25.62 15.29
CA THR A 672 7.36 25.09 14.59
C THR A 672 7.22 23.60 14.35
N VAL A 673 7.96 23.06 13.40
CA VAL A 673 8.07 21.63 13.07
C VAL A 673 9.53 21.25 12.97
N GLU A 674 9.94 20.19 13.66
CA GLU A 674 11.25 19.57 13.45
C GLU A 674 11.20 18.66 12.23
N ALA A 675 11.98 18.98 11.20
CA ALA A 675 12.02 18.23 9.95
C ALA A 675 13.44 17.75 9.63
N TYR A 676 13.58 16.52 9.17
CA TYR A 676 14.84 15.99 8.69
C TYR A 676 15.01 16.30 7.21
N PHE A 677 16.14 16.88 6.85
CA PHE A 677 16.53 17.12 5.46
C PHE A 677 17.80 16.34 5.14
N PRO A 678 17.74 15.36 4.24
CA PRO A 678 18.93 14.74 3.67
C PRO A 678 19.88 15.75 2.98
N ALA A 679 21.12 15.35 2.72
CA ALA A 679 22.08 16.16 2.00
C ALA A 679 21.54 16.61 0.62
N GLY A 680 21.84 17.84 0.21
CA GLY A 680 21.41 18.41 -1.05
C GLY A 680 20.74 19.78 -0.90
N ARG A 681 20.20 20.28 -2.00
CA ARG A 681 19.45 21.54 -2.04
C ARG A 681 17.96 21.28 -1.92
N TRP A 682 17.26 22.17 -1.20
CA TRP A 682 15.83 22.09 -0.98
C TRP A 682 15.17 23.43 -1.27
N PHE A 683 14.11 23.44 -2.05
CA PHE A 683 13.40 24.62 -2.49
C PHE A 683 11.99 24.62 -1.96
N ASN A 684 11.53 25.72 -1.37
CA ASN A 684 10.16 25.83 -0.91
C ASN A 684 9.20 25.73 -2.11
N LEU A 685 8.25 24.79 -2.05
CA LEU A 685 7.36 24.49 -3.17
C LEU A 685 6.37 25.63 -3.46
N TYR A 686 5.98 26.41 -2.45
CA TYR A 686 4.98 27.47 -2.59
C TYR A 686 5.57 28.76 -3.17
N ASN A 687 6.67 29.25 -2.62
CA ASN A 687 7.28 30.51 -3.04
C ASN A 687 8.47 30.33 -4.00
N GLN A 688 8.84 29.06 -4.27
CA GLN A 688 9.91 28.72 -5.23
C GLN A 688 11.28 29.31 -4.88
N SER A 689 11.53 29.65 -3.62
CA SER A 689 12.82 30.17 -3.15
C SER A 689 13.75 29.03 -2.76
N VAL A 690 15.08 29.29 -2.81
CA VAL A 690 16.06 28.41 -2.18
C VAL A 690 15.85 28.47 -0.67
N ALA A 691 15.42 27.37 -0.08
CA ALA A 691 15.14 27.30 1.34
C ALA A 691 16.38 26.85 2.13
N LEU A 692 16.99 25.74 1.71
CA LEU A 692 18.05 25.08 2.47
C LEU A 692 19.08 24.43 1.53
N THR A 693 20.35 24.48 1.95
CA THR A 693 21.44 23.67 1.34
C THR A 693 22.11 22.88 2.46
N MET A 694 22.02 21.55 2.38
CA MET A 694 22.53 20.63 3.38
C MET A 694 23.78 19.91 2.86
N LYS A 695 24.92 20.10 3.50
CA LYS A 695 26.15 19.33 3.21
C LYS A 695 26.06 17.89 3.70
N ALA A 696 25.31 17.68 4.77
CA ALA A 696 24.97 16.37 5.35
C ALA A 696 23.53 16.41 5.86
N GLY A 697 22.92 15.22 6.02
CA GLY A 697 21.57 15.12 6.57
C GLY A 697 21.47 15.75 7.95
N LYS A 698 20.44 16.59 8.20
CA LYS A 698 20.25 17.33 9.44
C LYS A 698 18.78 17.59 9.76
N ARG A 699 18.43 17.63 11.05
CA ARG A 699 17.14 18.16 11.52
C ARG A 699 17.18 19.69 11.53
N VAL A 700 16.06 20.29 11.09
CA VAL A 700 15.88 21.73 10.97
C VAL A 700 14.53 22.10 11.55
N THR A 701 14.49 23.12 12.38
CA THR A 701 13.26 23.72 12.90
C THR A 701 12.66 24.62 11.82
N LEU A 702 11.48 24.26 11.35
CA LEU A 702 10.72 25.02 10.34
C LEU A 702 9.58 25.79 11.01
N PRO A 703 9.19 26.97 10.50
CA PRO A 703 7.95 27.61 10.89
C PRO A 703 6.73 26.72 10.59
N ALA A 704 5.67 26.78 11.42
CA ALA A 704 4.41 26.09 11.22
C ALA A 704 3.26 27.08 10.92
N PRO A 705 3.24 27.72 9.72
CA PRO A 705 2.19 28.68 9.38
C PRO A 705 0.81 28.03 9.46
N ALA A 706 -0.18 28.80 9.90
CA ALA A 706 -1.50 28.24 10.23
C ALA A 706 -2.26 27.67 9.01
N ASP A 707 -1.92 28.10 7.81
CA ASP A 707 -2.69 27.81 6.59
C ASP A 707 -1.84 27.22 5.45
N LEU A 708 -0.59 26.81 5.71
CA LEU A 708 0.30 26.17 4.74
C LEU A 708 1.01 24.95 5.33
N ALA A 709 1.13 23.89 4.53
CA ALA A 709 2.00 22.77 4.84
C ALA A 709 3.46 23.10 4.51
N ASN A 710 4.40 22.50 5.23
CA ASN A 710 5.81 22.52 4.86
C ASN A 710 6.08 21.51 3.75
N ALA A 711 6.25 21.99 2.51
CA ALA A 711 6.54 21.17 1.35
C ALA A 711 7.74 21.75 0.56
N TYR A 712 8.70 20.89 0.23
CA TYR A 712 9.97 21.26 -0.39
C TYR A 712 10.28 20.38 -1.59
N LEU A 713 10.75 21.00 -2.66
CA LEU A 713 11.26 20.33 -3.86
C LEU A 713 12.75 20.04 -3.69
N ALA A 714 13.14 18.79 -3.86
CA ALA A 714 14.54 18.37 -3.82
C ALA A 714 15.29 18.82 -5.08
N GLY A 715 16.48 19.37 -4.92
CA GLY A 715 17.39 19.65 -6.03
C GLY A 715 17.72 18.41 -6.85
N GLY A 716 17.94 18.59 -8.16
CA GLY A 716 18.09 17.50 -9.10
C GLY A 716 16.77 17.05 -9.76
N ASN A 717 15.66 17.72 -9.44
CA ASN A 717 14.35 17.36 -9.98
C ASN A 717 13.73 18.44 -10.85
N ILE A 718 12.95 18.01 -11.85
CA ILE A 718 12.11 18.86 -12.68
C ILE A 718 10.67 18.41 -12.49
N LEU A 719 9.80 19.35 -12.14
CA LEU A 719 8.36 19.11 -12.01
C LEU A 719 7.57 19.92 -13.02
N LEU A 720 6.49 19.33 -13.54
CA LEU A 720 5.46 20.09 -14.21
C LEU A 720 4.29 20.30 -13.27
N LEU A 721 3.96 21.54 -13.03
CA LEU A 721 2.73 21.98 -12.38
C LEU A 721 1.76 22.42 -13.45
N GLN A 722 0.47 22.32 -13.17
CA GLN A 722 -0.58 22.84 -14.03
C GLN A 722 -1.35 23.97 -13.31
N GLN A 723 -2.00 24.82 -14.02
CA GLN A 723 -2.90 25.81 -13.41
C GLN A 723 -4.03 25.08 -12.66
N ALA A 724 -4.25 25.45 -11.39
CA ALA A 724 -5.27 24.81 -10.59
C ALA A 724 -6.67 25.15 -11.10
N GLY A 725 -7.58 24.18 -11.01
CA GLY A 725 -9.02 24.31 -11.28
C GLY A 725 -9.85 23.92 -10.05
N LEU A 726 -11.15 24.13 -10.09
CA LEU A 726 -12.08 23.66 -9.06
C LEU A 726 -12.47 22.19 -9.23
N THR A 727 -12.11 21.59 -10.36
CA THR A 727 -12.20 20.16 -10.65
C THR A 727 -10.94 19.71 -11.39
N THR A 728 -10.63 18.42 -11.39
CA THR A 728 -9.55 17.85 -12.19
C THR A 728 -9.79 18.08 -13.69
N SER A 729 -11.04 18.01 -14.13
CA SER A 729 -11.43 18.30 -15.51
C SER A 729 -11.07 19.73 -15.91
N ALA A 730 -11.34 20.72 -15.04
CA ALA A 730 -10.99 22.11 -15.29
C ALA A 730 -9.45 22.32 -15.25
N ALA A 731 -8.76 21.72 -14.26
CA ALA A 731 -7.32 21.83 -14.14
C ALA A 731 -6.58 21.29 -15.38
N ARG A 732 -7.05 20.21 -16.00
CA ARG A 732 -6.47 19.61 -17.21
C ARG A 732 -6.50 20.51 -18.45
N GLN A 733 -7.29 21.57 -18.45
CA GLN A 733 -7.33 22.56 -19.53
C GLN A 733 -6.31 23.69 -19.35
N GLY A 734 -5.70 23.79 -18.17
CA GLY A 734 -4.75 24.84 -17.85
C GLY A 734 -3.35 24.60 -18.43
N ASP A 735 -2.60 25.69 -18.60
CA ASP A 735 -1.22 25.64 -19.07
C ASP A 735 -0.28 25.06 -18.01
N PHE A 736 0.84 24.50 -18.46
CA PHE A 736 1.88 23.94 -17.61
C PHE A 736 2.93 24.97 -17.20
N HIS A 737 3.44 24.79 -15.98
CA HIS A 737 4.58 25.49 -15.43
C HIS A 737 5.71 24.49 -15.18
N LEU A 738 6.87 24.70 -15.80
CA LEU A 738 8.05 23.87 -15.62
C LEU A 738 8.91 24.42 -14.48
N LEU A 739 9.05 23.64 -13.40
CA LEU A 739 9.94 23.96 -12.28
C LEU A 739 11.22 23.12 -12.38
N VAL A 740 12.35 23.77 -12.51
CA VAL A 740 13.68 23.16 -12.58
C VAL A 740 14.44 23.48 -11.30
N ALA A 741 14.61 22.50 -10.42
CA ALA A 741 15.36 22.61 -9.18
C ALA A 741 16.76 22.02 -9.38
N LEU A 742 17.79 22.86 -9.49
CA LEU A 742 19.15 22.40 -9.75
C LEU A 742 19.77 21.74 -8.51
N ALA A 743 20.35 20.57 -8.69
CA ALA A 743 21.27 19.96 -7.73
C ALA A 743 22.54 20.82 -7.58
N GLU A 744 23.41 20.47 -6.65
CA GLU A 744 24.69 21.20 -6.43
C GLU A 744 25.60 21.16 -7.68
N ASN A 745 25.59 20.02 -8.39
CA ASN A 745 26.32 19.86 -9.66
C ASN A 745 25.66 20.55 -10.87
N GLY A 746 24.54 21.25 -10.67
CA GLY A 746 23.82 21.96 -11.73
C GLY A 746 22.93 21.12 -12.63
N THR A 747 22.67 19.86 -12.29
CA THR A 747 21.79 18.97 -13.08
C THR A 747 20.39 18.89 -12.48
N ALA A 748 19.40 18.55 -13.32
CA ALA A 748 18.06 18.18 -12.89
C ALA A 748 17.39 17.29 -13.95
N SER A 749 16.43 16.44 -13.53
CA SER A 749 15.65 15.61 -14.45
C SER A 749 14.21 15.42 -13.96
N GLY A 750 13.29 15.12 -14.88
CA GLY A 750 11.88 14.85 -14.56
C GLY A 750 11.15 14.17 -15.71
N GLU A 751 9.94 13.74 -15.43
CA GLU A 751 9.07 13.10 -16.41
C GLU A 751 7.64 13.61 -16.29
N LEU A 752 6.90 13.53 -17.40
CA LEU A 752 5.47 13.79 -17.45
C LEU A 752 4.78 12.71 -18.27
N PHE A 753 3.83 12.03 -17.68
CA PHE A 753 2.94 11.09 -18.34
C PHE A 753 1.56 11.72 -18.55
N LEU A 754 1.01 11.60 -19.76
CA LEU A 754 -0.30 12.10 -20.15
C LEU A 754 -1.06 11.05 -20.96
N ASP A 755 -2.32 10.83 -20.62
CA ASP A 755 -3.32 10.08 -21.38
C ASP A 755 -4.71 10.73 -21.18
N ASP A 756 -5.79 10.07 -21.60
CA ASP A 756 -7.15 10.61 -21.38
C ASP A 756 -7.61 10.55 -19.92
N GLY A 757 -6.92 9.79 -19.05
CA GLY A 757 -7.24 9.63 -17.65
C GLY A 757 -8.39 8.68 -17.34
N ASP A 758 -8.92 7.96 -18.34
CA ASP A 758 -10.19 7.21 -18.23
C ASP A 758 -10.15 5.85 -18.95
N SER A 759 -9.38 5.72 -20.03
CA SER A 759 -9.20 4.43 -20.74
C SER A 759 -8.64 3.35 -19.84
N PRO A 760 -9.10 2.09 -19.94
CA PRO A 760 -8.71 1.01 -19.05
C PRO A 760 -7.19 0.83 -18.92
N GLU A 761 -6.47 0.94 -20.05
CA GLU A 761 -5.01 0.80 -20.08
C GLU A 761 -4.31 2.12 -19.76
N MET A 762 -3.20 2.03 -19.02
CA MET A 762 -2.29 3.12 -18.73
C MET A 762 -0.90 2.77 -19.26
N GLY A 763 -0.47 3.41 -20.33
CA GLY A 763 0.88 3.21 -20.87
C GLY A 763 1.09 1.98 -21.74
N GLY A 764 0.11 1.16 -22.02
CA GLY A 764 0.21 -0.04 -22.86
C GLY A 764 0.57 0.23 -24.33
N ALA A 765 1.00 -0.80 -25.06
CA ALA A 765 1.44 -0.67 -26.45
C ALA A 765 0.35 -0.13 -27.39
N GLY A 766 -0.93 -0.47 -27.15
CA GLY A 766 -2.10 0.00 -27.90
C GLY A 766 -2.68 1.33 -27.45
N GLY A 767 -2.28 1.86 -26.30
CA GLY A 767 -2.89 3.03 -25.68
C GLY A 767 -2.49 4.37 -26.28
N ASN A 768 -3.36 5.37 -26.15
CA ASN A 768 -3.11 6.77 -26.52
C ASN A 768 -2.51 7.52 -25.33
N TRP A 769 -1.19 7.65 -25.29
CA TRP A 769 -0.48 8.33 -24.20
C TRP A 769 0.80 9.02 -24.70
N THR A 770 1.27 9.97 -23.92
CA THR A 770 2.50 10.71 -24.18
C THR A 770 3.39 10.64 -22.95
N LEU A 771 4.67 10.37 -23.15
CA LEU A 771 5.71 10.46 -22.12
C LEU A 771 6.79 11.42 -22.57
N VAL A 772 6.97 12.47 -21.76
CA VAL A 772 8.00 13.48 -21.99
C VAL A 772 9.01 13.43 -20.84
N ARG A 773 10.29 13.31 -21.18
CA ARG A 773 11.39 13.42 -20.22
C ARG A 773 12.05 14.78 -20.35
N PHE A 774 12.39 15.34 -19.22
CA PHE A 774 13.08 16.62 -19.11
C PHE A 774 14.44 16.41 -18.48
N SER A 775 15.43 17.10 -19.02
CA SER A 775 16.78 17.16 -18.44
C SER A 775 17.28 18.60 -18.39
N CYS A 776 18.09 18.87 -17.38
CA CYS A 776 18.81 20.15 -17.26
C CYS A 776 20.26 19.87 -16.96
N ASP A 777 21.15 20.61 -17.64
CA ASP A 777 22.57 20.68 -17.35
C ASP A 777 23.04 22.14 -17.27
N ARG A 778 24.06 22.36 -16.45
CA ARG A 778 24.69 23.65 -16.28
C ARG A 778 26.19 23.53 -16.58
N GLN A 779 26.70 24.40 -17.45
CA GLN A 779 28.10 24.47 -17.83
C GLN A 779 28.64 25.88 -17.55
N GLU A 780 29.86 25.96 -17.06
CA GLU A 780 30.55 27.20 -16.82
C GLU A 780 31.85 27.25 -17.66
N SER A 781 32.03 28.32 -18.43
CA SER A 781 33.20 28.51 -19.29
C SER A 781 33.50 30.01 -19.43
N LYS A 782 34.75 30.41 -19.13
CA LYS A 782 35.27 31.79 -19.32
C LYS A 782 34.33 32.87 -18.76
N GLY A 783 33.82 32.69 -17.51
CA GLY A 783 32.94 33.67 -16.86
C GLY A 783 31.51 33.71 -17.40
N THR A 784 31.15 32.78 -18.28
CA THR A 784 29.80 32.61 -18.78
C THR A 784 29.21 31.31 -18.25
N ILE A 785 28.01 31.36 -17.68
CA ILE A 785 27.25 30.21 -17.23
C ILE A 785 26.13 29.95 -18.23
N THR A 786 26.08 28.74 -18.75
CA THR A 786 25.02 28.28 -19.62
C THR A 786 24.20 27.18 -18.92
N THR A 787 22.91 27.42 -18.72
CA THR A 787 21.96 26.42 -18.22
C THR A 787 21.05 25.99 -19.38
N ARG A 788 21.03 24.69 -19.72
CA ARG A 788 20.19 24.11 -20.75
C ARG A 788 19.10 23.25 -20.13
N VAL A 789 17.87 23.48 -20.56
CA VAL A 789 16.71 22.64 -20.21
C VAL A 789 16.19 22.03 -21.52
N SER A 790 16.17 20.73 -21.61
CA SER A 790 15.77 20.03 -22.83
C SER A 790 14.59 19.08 -22.58
N SER A 791 13.69 18.97 -23.53
CA SER A 791 12.66 17.94 -23.55
C SER A 791 13.00 16.81 -24.53
N HIS A 792 12.64 15.60 -24.16
CA HIS A 792 12.71 14.41 -25.01
C HIS A 792 11.35 13.72 -25.00
N VAL A 793 10.70 13.66 -26.15
CA VAL A 793 9.39 13.04 -26.31
C VAL A 793 9.60 11.57 -26.70
N GLY A 794 9.35 10.65 -25.77
CA GLY A 794 9.56 9.22 -26.00
C GLY A 794 8.41 8.59 -26.79
N ARG A 795 7.19 8.95 -26.45
CA ARG A 795 5.96 8.60 -27.18
C ARG A 795 5.03 9.80 -27.20
N ASN A 796 4.37 10.04 -28.32
CA ASN A 796 3.46 11.17 -28.52
C ASN A 796 2.23 10.73 -29.33
N SER A 797 1.40 9.87 -28.76
CA SER A 797 0.15 9.42 -29.39
C SER A 797 -1.10 10.07 -28.78
N TYR A 798 -1.01 10.72 -27.62
CA TYR A 798 -2.12 11.45 -27.00
C TYR A 798 -2.28 12.83 -27.66
N ALA A 799 -3.24 12.95 -28.56
CA ALA A 799 -3.42 14.12 -29.42
C ALA A 799 -3.50 15.49 -28.68
N PRO A 800 -4.17 15.62 -27.51
CA PRO A 800 -4.25 16.90 -26.79
C PRO A 800 -2.89 17.51 -26.40
N THR A 801 -1.82 16.71 -26.28
CA THR A 801 -0.47 17.25 -25.96
C THR A 801 0.05 18.24 -27.01
N ARG A 802 -0.48 18.21 -28.22
CA ARG A 802 -0.08 19.16 -29.29
C ARG A 802 -0.61 20.58 -29.05
N ALA A 803 -1.72 20.70 -28.30
CA ALA A 803 -2.34 21.99 -27.96
C ALA A 803 -1.96 22.46 -26.55
N GLN A 804 -1.48 21.57 -25.68
CA GLN A 804 -1.07 21.91 -24.32
C GLN A 804 0.35 22.50 -24.33
N VAL A 805 0.51 23.62 -23.61
CA VAL A 805 1.78 24.37 -23.60
C VAL A 805 2.37 24.51 -22.21
N ILE A 806 3.69 24.62 -22.17
CA ILE A 806 4.43 25.16 -21.03
C ILE A 806 4.49 26.67 -21.22
N ASP A 807 3.71 27.39 -20.43
CA ASP A 807 3.69 28.87 -20.50
C ASP A 807 4.79 29.48 -19.62
N LYS A 808 5.11 28.87 -18.49
CA LYS A 808 6.08 29.40 -17.53
C LYS A 808 7.20 28.41 -17.23
N VAL A 809 8.42 28.91 -17.19
CA VAL A 809 9.63 28.17 -16.77
C VAL A 809 10.26 28.87 -15.59
N VAL A 810 10.57 28.10 -14.52
CA VAL A 810 11.24 28.58 -13.32
C VAL A 810 12.49 27.74 -13.09
N ILE A 811 13.66 28.37 -13.07
CA ILE A 811 14.95 27.71 -12.78
C ILE A 811 15.43 28.20 -11.42
N MET A 812 15.60 27.25 -10.48
CA MET A 812 15.98 27.51 -9.10
C MET A 812 17.38 26.94 -8.80
N GLY A 813 18.12 27.58 -7.91
CA GLY A 813 19.46 27.14 -7.51
C GLY A 813 20.56 27.72 -8.41
N LEU A 814 20.27 28.77 -9.15
CA LEU A 814 21.30 29.58 -9.83
C LEU A 814 22.21 30.25 -8.80
N GLN A 815 23.48 30.41 -9.12
CA GLN A 815 24.42 31.20 -8.30
C GLN A 815 24.06 32.67 -8.42
N SER A 816 24.88 33.56 -7.83
CA SER A 816 24.68 35.03 -7.73
C SER A 816 24.03 35.64 -8.98
N PRO A 817 23.25 36.71 -8.84
CA PRO A 817 22.62 37.36 -9.97
C PRO A 817 23.63 37.73 -11.05
N PRO A 818 23.44 37.25 -12.31
CA PRO A 818 24.37 37.61 -13.39
C PRO A 818 24.26 39.11 -13.72
N LYS A 819 25.33 39.70 -14.29
CA LYS A 819 25.32 41.07 -14.82
C LYS A 819 24.36 41.19 -16.01
N SER A 820 24.36 40.16 -16.87
CA SER A 820 23.47 40.08 -18.03
C SER A 820 23.02 38.63 -18.26
N PHE A 821 21.90 38.46 -18.93
CA PHE A 821 21.41 37.13 -19.36
C PHE A 821 20.75 37.24 -20.73
N THR A 822 20.81 36.13 -21.48
CA THR A 822 20.11 35.94 -22.74
C THR A 822 19.43 34.57 -22.76
N ILE A 823 18.21 34.49 -23.25
CA ILE A 823 17.45 33.25 -23.38
C ILE A 823 17.36 32.89 -24.86
N TYR A 824 17.57 31.61 -25.14
CA TYR A 824 17.34 31.04 -26.47
C TYR A 824 16.33 29.90 -26.33
N VAL A 825 15.42 29.80 -27.29
CA VAL A 825 14.53 28.68 -27.49
C VAL A 825 14.86 28.08 -28.86
N ASN A 826 15.28 26.81 -28.87
CA ASN A 826 15.72 26.12 -30.08
C ASN A 826 16.76 26.93 -30.89
N ASN A 827 17.73 27.54 -30.18
CA ASN A 827 18.79 28.42 -30.68
C ASN A 827 18.30 29.76 -31.26
N VAL A 828 17.04 30.13 -31.09
CA VAL A 828 16.50 31.45 -31.45
C VAL A 828 16.42 32.30 -30.19
N GLU A 829 17.00 33.51 -30.21
CA GLU A 829 16.96 34.43 -29.07
C GLU A 829 15.52 34.89 -28.80
N LEU A 830 15.12 34.77 -27.54
CA LEU A 830 13.80 35.19 -27.09
C LEU A 830 13.80 36.68 -26.74
N LYS A 831 13.46 37.55 -27.69
CA LYS A 831 13.46 39.02 -27.52
C LYS A 831 12.21 39.56 -26.82
N GLU A 832 11.08 38.84 -26.85
CA GLU A 832 9.76 39.29 -26.38
C GLU A 832 9.16 38.32 -25.33
N ALA A 833 9.86 38.03 -24.23
CA ALA A 833 9.21 37.34 -23.11
C ALA A 833 8.32 38.34 -22.35
N ARG A 834 7.02 37.95 -22.14
CA ARG A 834 6.00 38.86 -21.57
C ARG A 834 6.32 39.26 -20.13
N THR A 835 7.00 38.43 -19.36
CA THR A 835 7.41 38.75 -18.00
C THR A 835 8.66 37.97 -17.63
N MET A 836 9.74 38.66 -17.28
CA MET A 836 10.94 38.08 -16.70
C MET A 836 11.07 38.55 -15.27
N SER A 837 11.29 37.65 -14.34
CA SER A 837 11.56 37.99 -12.94
C SER A 837 12.82 37.30 -12.47
N ARG A 838 13.59 38.00 -11.66
CA ARG A 838 14.84 37.54 -11.07
C ARG A 838 14.86 37.90 -9.58
N THR A 839 14.96 36.91 -8.77
CA THR A 839 15.24 37.00 -7.35
C THR A 839 16.51 36.24 -7.04
N SER A 840 17.09 36.41 -5.85
CA SER A 840 18.31 35.70 -5.48
C SER A 840 18.22 34.19 -5.73
N GLY A 841 18.99 33.67 -6.68
CA GLY A 841 19.09 32.25 -7.03
C GLY A 841 17.94 31.68 -7.84
N VAL A 842 16.94 32.49 -8.25
CA VAL A 842 15.77 32.02 -9.02
C VAL A 842 15.58 32.90 -10.26
N PHE A 843 15.37 32.24 -11.38
CA PHE A 843 15.03 32.87 -12.65
C PHE A 843 13.66 32.35 -13.13
N SER A 844 12.78 33.22 -13.56
CA SER A 844 11.49 32.82 -14.15
C SER A 844 11.15 33.59 -15.42
N VAL A 845 10.56 32.90 -16.37
CA VAL A 845 10.09 33.47 -17.64
C VAL A 845 8.68 32.92 -17.94
N SER A 846 7.78 33.79 -18.40
CA SER A 846 6.41 33.45 -18.79
C SER A 846 6.14 33.87 -20.25
N GLY A 847 5.06 33.34 -20.82
CA GLY A 847 4.71 33.57 -22.22
C GLY A 847 5.53 32.71 -23.19
N MET A 848 6.01 31.54 -22.73
CA MET A 848 6.88 30.66 -23.51
C MET A 848 6.16 29.92 -24.62
N ALA A 849 4.91 29.54 -24.42
CA ALA A 849 4.05 28.77 -25.36
C ALA A 849 4.70 27.52 -26.00
N LEU A 850 5.50 26.76 -25.19
CA LEU A 850 6.21 25.57 -25.68
C LEU A 850 5.25 24.38 -25.68
N ALA A 851 4.98 23.81 -26.83
CA ALA A 851 4.12 22.64 -26.93
C ALA A 851 4.74 21.42 -26.21
N ILE A 852 3.95 20.75 -25.36
CA ILE A 852 4.39 19.57 -24.60
C ILE A 852 4.79 18.42 -25.51
N GLY A 853 4.06 18.25 -26.64
CA GLY A 853 4.32 17.19 -27.62
C GLY A 853 5.54 17.43 -28.50
N ASP A 854 6.21 18.57 -28.40
CA ASP A 854 7.34 18.91 -29.24
C ASP A 854 8.66 18.84 -28.47
N LYS A 855 9.71 18.48 -29.18
CA LYS A 855 11.08 18.58 -28.65
C LYS A 855 11.48 20.06 -28.59
N PHE A 856 11.96 20.52 -27.46
CA PHE A 856 12.50 21.86 -27.31
C PHE A 856 13.80 21.88 -26.47
N GLU A 857 14.59 22.92 -26.67
CA GLU A 857 15.73 23.30 -25.82
C GLU A 857 15.58 24.77 -25.38
N ILE A 858 15.67 25.01 -24.09
CA ILE A 858 15.79 26.36 -23.52
C ILE A 858 17.21 26.52 -23.03
N LYS A 859 17.88 27.55 -23.50
CA LYS A 859 19.25 27.87 -23.15
C LYS A 859 19.31 29.25 -22.48
N LEU A 860 19.63 29.27 -21.19
CA LEU A 860 19.86 30.50 -20.41
C LEU A 860 21.36 30.74 -20.34
N VAL A 861 21.82 31.82 -20.95
CA VAL A 861 23.23 32.24 -20.94
C VAL A 861 23.37 33.44 -20.01
N MET A 862 24.24 33.35 -19.02
CA MET A 862 24.46 34.35 -17.99
C MET A 862 25.94 34.76 -17.94
N SER A 863 26.22 36.08 -17.88
CA SER A 863 27.56 36.61 -17.70
C SER A 863 27.71 37.22 -16.31
N HIS A 864 28.84 36.97 -15.62
CA HIS A 864 29.13 37.42 -14.26
C HIS A 864 30.15 38.58 -14.25
#